data_77f425bedb528899232384ba187f4721
#
_entry.id   77f425bedb528899232384ba187f4721
#
_cell.length_a   1.000
_cell.length_b   1.000
_cell.length_c   1.000
_cell.angle_alpha   90.00
_cell.angle_beta   90.00
_cell.angle_gamma   90.00
#
_symmetry.space_group_name_H-M   'P 1'
#
loop_
_entity.id
_entity.type
_entity.pdbx_description
1 polymer ?
#
loop_
_entity_poly.entity_id
_entity_poly.type
_entity_poly.pdbx_seq_one_letter_code
_entity_poly.pdbx_strand_id
1 'polypeptide(L)'
;MNEKKYRLLLREKNDILDAMSLKLSSLAESFLSGGTKPLPEEIFGKAKKEKSLLFDESEIEKSEIEQDGAKIEDEERENGCRTPEEVLKNVFGYDSFRLLQKQIIDSVLSGNDTIAVMPTGGGKSICYQVPALIFSGITIVISPLIALMQDQVSALKAAGVEAVFLNSTLTSEQYGSALSKIFRGKAKLVYMSPEGLNTRSKIDLFSSSDLHVSCITIDEAHCVSEWGHDFRPDYLEIANIRRSFPDAVCLALTATATAHVRADIAKNLGMVRPKEFVSSFNRENIYLSVKVKRDYFSQITQFLESRKDMSGIIYCMSRKLVDDLTTRLSSLGFSVVNYHAGLSDSERRKHQEAFLRDKKQIMVATVAFGMGINKPNVRFVIHCDMPKSLEQYYQEIGRAGRDGLPSEALLLYSAADIRKVRYFFTDLEPEEKKRAETLLSGMTHYAESRICRRKQILQYFGEAFESEKKADGSCCDICDAGEALMADVTIPALKFLSCVIRTKQRFGASYVTDVLLGSKAQRILDNEHDKLSTYGIGRGISRSSWLELASVLVDEGYLIKSGEYNVLLITKKAHDAIVSKAKISLPLFLEEESEEKGKLLDTSLELNPLNHLKKRKEKKVSATMFDQSDTRALRIAEDLKEWRRKVAEEENVPPYIIFGDKTLFDIAAKKPRTHNALFDVFGLGKAKVERYGSAIIRIVVGND
;
A
#
# COMPACT_ATOMS: atom_id res chain seq x y z
N MET A 1 -12.83 -2.39 -47.38
CA MET A 1 -11.57 -1.91 -48.03
C MET A 1 -10.78 -3.14 -48.47
N ASN A 2 -10.37 -3.24 -49.76
CA ASN A 2 -9.79 -4.47 -50.33
C ASN A 2 -8.36 -4.67 -49.76
N GLU A 3 -8.02 -5.88 -49.34
CA GLU A 3 -6.73 -6.25 -48.69
C GLU A 3 -5.49 -5.76 -49.52
N LYS A 4 -5.63 -5.69 -50.81
CA LYS A 4 -4.61 -5.17 -51.72
C LYS A 4 -4.35 -3.66 -51.54
N LYS A 5 -5.38 -2.88 -51.24
CA LYS A 5 -5.31 -1.43 -50.98
C LYS A 5 -4.71 -1.15 -49.58
N TYR A 6 -5.00 -2.02 -48.61
CA TYR A 6 -4.44 -1.95 -47.25
C TYR A 6 -2.92 -2.25 -47.23
N ARG A 7 -2.49 -3.27 -48.00
CA ARG A 7 -1.04 -3.60 -48.12
C ARG A 7 -0.25 -2.51 -48.85
N LEU A 8 -0.88 -1.81 -49.79
CA LEU A 8 -0.25 -0.67 -50.49
C LEU A 8 -0.04 0.52 -49.52
N LEU A 9 -1.08 0.85 -48.75
CA LEU A 9 -1.00 1.92 -47.72
C LEU A 9 0.01 1.62 -46.61
N LEU A 10 0.15 0.36 -46.21
CA LEU A 10 1.19 -0.06 -45.23
C LEU A 10 2.61 0.07 -45.78
N ARG A 11 2.81 -0.22 -47.08
CA ARG A 11 4.10 -0.03 -47.78
C ARG A 11 4.46 1.45 -47.88
N GLU A 12 3.54 2.28 -48.34
CA GLU A 12 3.76 3.75 -48.38
C GLU A 12 4.04 4.34 -47.01
N LYS A 13 3.38 3.87 -45.94
CA LYS A 13 3.64 4.29 -44.58
C LYS A 13 5.03 3.90 -44.08
N ASN A 14 5.51 2.70 -44.39
CA ASN A 14 6.85 2.25 -44.04
C ASN A 14 7.93 3.01 -44.79
N ASP A 15 7.72 3.26 -46.11
CA ASP A 15 8.64 4.05 -46.93
C ASP A 15 8.77 5.50 -46.41
N ILE A 16 7.69 6.09 -45.88
CA ILE A 16 7.69 7.42 -45.24
C ILE A 16 8.46 7.39 -43.92
N LEU A 17 8.26 6.34 -43.10
CA LEU A 17 8.96 6.19 -41.82
C LEU A 17 10.47 5.97 -42.02
N ASP A 18 10.86 5.20 -43.02
CA ASP A 18 12.28 4.99 -43.34
C ASP A 18 12.92 6.27 -43.92
N ALA A 19 12.22 7.04 -44.72
CA ALA A 19 12.67 8.35 -45.20
C ALA A 19 12.82 9.39 -44.09
N MET A 20 11.92 9.37 -43.09
CA MET A 20 12.01 10.22 -41.89
C MET A 20 13.17 9.80 -40.98
N SER A 21 13.41 8.51 -40.81
CA SER A 21 14.54 7.97 -40.04
C SER A 21 15.88 8.34 -40.65
N LEU A 22 16.03 8.24 -41.98
CA LEU A 22 17.22 8.65 -42.71
C LEU A 22 17.48 10.18 -42.58
N LYS A 23 16.45 11.01 -42.64
CA LYS A 23 16.55 12.46 -42.44
C LYS A 23 16.91 12.85 -41.02
N LEU A 24 16.37 12.14 -40.01
CA LEU A 24 16.72 12.36 -38.60
C LEU A 24 18.16 11.96 -38.30
N SER A 25 18.67 10.87 -38.92
CA SER A 25 20.08 10.46 -38.81
C SER A 25 21.01 11.47 -39.41
N SER A 26 20.70 12.03 -40.61
CA SER A 26 21.50 13.07 -41.25
C SER A 26 21.47 14.41 -40.51
N LEU A 27 20.38 14.73 -39.82
CA LEU A 27 20.27 15.91 -38.94
C LEU A 27 21.09 15.73 -37.65
N ALA A 28 21.10 14.54 -37.08
CA ALA A 28 21.93 14.21 -35.92
C ALA A 28 23.41 14.29 -36.23
N GLU A 29 23.86 13.80 -37.38
CA GLU A 29 25.26 13.95 -37.85
C GLU A 29 25.63 15.40 -38.12
N SER A 30 24.73 16.22 -38.65
CA SER A 30 24.93 17.66 -38.85
C SER A 30 25.04 18.43 -37.53
N PHE A 31 24.33 18.02 -36.51
CA PHE A 31 24.40 18.62 -35.16
C PHE A 31 25.70 18.26 -34.43
N LEU A 32 26.19 17.04 -34.62
CA LEU A 32 27.46 16.58 -34.05
C LEU A 32 28.70 17.20 -34.71
N SER A 33 28.52 17.72 -35.93
CA SER A 33 29.64 18.40 -36.69
C SER A 33 29.71 19.92 -36.50
N GLY A 34 28.96 20.53 -35.60
CA GLY A 34 29.16 21.91 -35.11
C GLY A 34 28.70 23.05 -36.04
N GLY A 35 27.81 22.80 -37.00
CA GLY A 35 27.33 23.80 -37.95
C GLY A 35 25.95 24.38 -37.60
N THR A 36 25.89 25.63 -37.15
CA THR A 36 24.63 26.38 -36.99
C THR A 36 24.18 26.97 -38.34
N LYS A 37 23.15 26.35 -38.96
CA LYS A 37 22.36 27.03 -40.02
C LYS A 37 20.87 26.95 -39.65
N PRO A 38 20.09 28.05 -39.86
CA PRO A 38 18.67 28.06 -39.57
C PRO A 38 17.88 27.14 -40.53
N LEU A 39 16.89 26.48 -40.06
CA LEU A 39 15.97 25.59 -40.81
C LEU A 39 15.16 26.37 -41.83
N PRO A 40 15.00 25.90 -43.07
CA PRO A 40 14.15 26.53 -44.11
C PRO A 40 12.68 26.39 -43.73
N GLU A 41 11.91 27.49 -43.84
CA GLU A 41 10.47 27.58 -43.61
C GLU A 41 9.60 26.66 -44.47
N GLU A 42 10.15 26.11 -45.56
CA GLU A 42 9.42 25.22 -46.47
C GLU A 42 8.99 23.87 -45.85
N ILE A 43 9.56 23.48 -44.73
CA ILE A 43 9.20 22.21 -44.05
C ILE A 43 7.86 22.36 -43.29
N PHE A 44 7.51 23.55 -42.82
CA PHE A 44 6.24 23.82 -42.12
C PHE A 44 5.04 23.98 -43.06
N GLY A 45 5.26 24.39 -44.30
CA GLY A 45 4.18 24.60 -45.29
C GLY A 45 3.57 23.30 -45.83
N LYS A 46 4.34 22.22 -45.93
CA LYS A 46 3.84 20.92 -46.41
C LYS A 46 3.05 20.12 -45.36
N ALA A 47 3.43 20.21 -44.10
CA ALA A 47 2.71 19.53 -43.01
C ALA A 47 1.27 20.06 -42.80
N LYS A 48 1.02 21.34 -43.14
CA LYS A 48 -0.32 21.95 -43.05
C LYS A 48 -1.26 21.52 -44.18
N LYS A 49 -0.72 21.17 -45.37
CA LYS A 49 -1.51 20.74 -46.51
C LYS A 49 -1.86 19.26 -46.52
N GLU A 50 -1.06 18.42 -45.84
CA GLU A 50 -1.34 16.99 -45.69
C GLU A 50 -2.32 16.68 -44.56
N LYS A 51 -2.53 17.61 -43.60
CA LYS A 51 -3.53 17.47 -42.53
C LYS A 51 -4.97 17.50 -43.05
N SER A 52 -5.21 18.14 -44.21
CA SER A 52 -6.56 18.25 -44.82
C SER A 52 -6.95 17.02 -45.68
N LEU A 53 -6.02 16.10 -45.92
CA LEU A 53 -6.25 14.90 -46.73
C LEU A 53 -6.52 13.61 -45.94
N LEU A 54 -6.42 13.69 -44.60
CA LEU A 54 -6.59 12.53 -43.71
C LEU A 54 -7.93 12.47 -42.97
N PHE A 55 -8.76 13.50 -43.08
CA PHE A 55 -10.11 13.50 -42.50
C PHE A 55 -11.08 14.13 -43.49
N ASP A 56 -11.71 13.31 -44.30
CA ASP A 56 -12.89 13.68 -45.06
C ASP A 56 -14.13 13.36 -44.20
N GLU A 57 -14.68 14.42 -43.58
CA GLU A 57 -15.81 14.35 -42.62
C GLU A 57 -17.19 14.10 -43.35
N SER A 58 -17.22 13.76 -44.61
CA SER A 58 -18.48 13.79 -45.40
C SER A 58 -19.21 12.45 -45.55
N GLU A 59 -18.76 11.34 -44.95
CA GLU A 59 -19.47 10.06 -45.02
C GLU A 59 -19.73 9.42 -43.64
N ILE A 60 -20.36 10.17 -42.71
CA ILE A 60 -21.12 9.58 -41.61
C ILE A 60 -22.59 9.91 -41.83
N GLU A 61 -23.36 8.88 -42.16
CA GLU A 61 -24.78 8.97 -42.43
C GLU A 61 -25.55 9.71 -41.34
N LYS A 62 -26.27 10.75 -41.77
CA LYS A 62 -27.13 11.61 -40.93
C LYS A 62 -28.42 10.91 -40.44
N SER A 63 -28.56 9.60 -40.58
CA SER A 63 -29.85 8.91 -40.37
C SER A 63 -30.08 8.32 -38.96
N GLU A 64 -29.10 8.36 -38.06
CA GLU A 64 -29.30 7.83 -36.68
C GLU A 64 -29.23 8.89 -35.58
N ILE A 65 -28.97 10.17 -35.88
CA ILE A 65 -28.74 11.23 -34.91
C ILE A 65 -30.02 11.86 -34.36
N GLU A 66 -31.14 11.78 -35.13
CA GLU A 66 -32.40 12.47 -34.72
C GLU A 66 -33.30 11.68 -33.73
N GLN A 67 -33.09 10.39 -33.49
CA GLN A 67 -33.92 9.62 -32.56
C GLN A 67 -33.33 9.46 -31.15
N ASP A 68 -32.02 9.64 -30.98
CA ASP A 68 -31.37 9.55 -29.64
C ASP A 68 -31.28 10.90 -28.91
N GLY A 69 -31.41 12.03 -29.59
CA GLY A 69 -31.38 13.37 -28.98
C GLY A 69 -32.53 13.66 -28.00
N ALA A 70 -33.73 13.12 -28.27
CA ALA A 70 -34.89 13.32 -27.41
C ALA A 70 -34.88 12.47 -26.12
N LYS A 71 -34.12 11.37 -26.09
CA LYS A 71 -33.95 10.54 -24.88
C LYS A 71 -32.84 11.04 -23.94
N ILE A 72 -31.85 11.77 -24.49
CA ILE A 72 -30.74 12.30 -23.69
C ILE A 72 -31.20 13.52 -22.86
N GLU A 73 -32.11 14.35 -23.39
CA GLU A 73 -32.64 15.52 -22.64
C GLU A 73 -33.56 15.15 -21.47
N ASP A 74 -34.21 13.97 -21.48
CA ASP A 74 -35.02 13.51 -20.37
C ASP A 74 -34.19 12.81 -19.27
N GLU A 75 -33.08 12.15 -19.59
CA GLU A 75 -32.12 11.58 -18.60
C GLU A 75 -31.28 12.67 -17.93
N GLU A 76 -31.00 13.81 -18.59
CA GLU A 76 -30.31 14.94 -17.98
C GLU A 76 -31.18 15.73 -16.99
N ARG A 77 -32.51 15.66 -17.09
CA ARG A 77 -33.44 16.28 -16.13
C ARG A 77 -33.65 15.48 -14.84
N GLU A 78 -33.30 14.20 -14.80
CA GLU A 78 -33.31 13.38 -13.56
C GLU A 78 -31.99 13.48 -12.76
N ASN A 79 -30.93 14.07 -13.29
CA ASN A 79 -29.66 14.30 -12.59
C ASN A 79 -29.68 15.62 -11.79
N GLY A 80 -30.67 15.80 -10.93
CA GLY A 80 -30.63 16.78 -9.86
C GLY A 80 -29.39 16.59 -8.99
N CYS A 81 -28.78 17.71 -8.54
CA CYS A 81 -27.57 17.81 -7.72
C CYS A 81 -27.48 16.65 -6.70
N ARG A 82 -26.72 15.60 -7.01
CA ARG A 82 -26.55 14.45 -6.12
C ARG A 82 -25.61 14.83 -4.99
N THR A 83 -26.04 14.64 -3.78
CA THR A 83 -25.16 14.81 -2.62
C THR A 83 -24.13 13.67 -2.56
N PRO A 84 -22.94 13.88 -1.96
CA PRO A 84 -21.97 12.81 -1.76
C PRO A 84 -22.54 11.58 -1.06
N GLU A 85 -23.47 11.77 -0.11
CA GLU A 85 -24.15 10.73 0.64
C GLU A 85 -25.08 9.90 -0.26
N GLU A 86 -25.81 10.54 -1.13
CA GLU A 86 -26.69 9.86 -2.10
C GLU A 86 -25.88 9.01 -3.08
N VAL A 87 -24.77 9.54 -3.61
CA VAL A 87 -23.87 8.76 -4.47
C VAL A 87 -23.27 7.58 -3.71
N LEU A 88 -22.85 7.79 -2.46
CA LEU A 88 -22.30 6.73 -1.61
C LEU A 88 -23.31 5.60 -1.39
N LYS A 89 -24.55 5.94 -1.07
CA LYS A 89 -25.61 4.96 -0.82
C LYS A 89 -26.08 4.27 -2.08
N ASN A 90 -26.44 5.04 -3.10
CA ASN A 90 -27.14 4.52 -4.28
C ASN A 90 -26.20 3.76 -5.24
N VAL A 91 -24.94 4.22 -5.38
CA VAL A 91 -23.97 3.59 -6.28
C VAL A 91 -23.14 2.52 -5.58
N PHE A 92 -22.60 2.85 -4.39
CA PHE A 92 -21.67 1.95 -3.71
C PHE A 92 -22.31 1.10 -2.60
N GLY A 93 -23.55 1.39 -2.17
CA GLY A 93 -24.29 0.65 -1.14
C GLY A 93 -23.72 0.82 0.27
N TYR A 94 -23.11 1.97 0.57
CA TYR A 94 -22.61 2.30 1.90
C TYR A 94 -23.46 3.37 2.57
N ASP A 95 -23.81 3.16 3.84
CA ASP A 95 -24.67 4.06 4.60
C ASP A 95 -23.95 5.32 5.12
N SER A 96 -22.65 5.25 5.28
CA SER A 96 -21.84 6.35 5.82
C SER A 96 -20.41 6.31 5.32
N PHE A 97 -19.80 7.48 5.23
CA PHE A 97 -18.39 7.65 4.97
C PHE A 97 -17.55 7.13 6.13
N ARG A 98 -16.37 6.57 5.81
CA ARG A 98 -15.40 6.10 6.79
C ARG A 98 -14.33 7.15 7.02
N LEU A 99 -13.74 7.17 8.21
CA LEU A 99 -12.58 8.01 8.53
C LEU A 99 -12.77 9.45 8.02
N LEU A 100 -11.82 9.96 7.27
CA LEU A 100 -11.78 11.32 6.72
C LEU A 100 -12.39 11.44 5.32
N GLN A 101 -13.04 10.37 4.79
CA GLN A 101 -13.55 10.37 3.40
C GLN A 101 -14.45 11.56 3.11
N LYS A 102 -15.43 11.86 3.99
CA LYS A 102 -16.35 12.99 3.80
C LYS A 102 -15.60 14.32 3.70
N GLN A 103 -14.67 14.57 4.62
CA GLN A 103 -13.88 15.81 4.65
C GLN A 103 -12.99 15.97 3.42
N ILE A 104 -12.40 14.87 2.93
CA ILE A 104 -11.60 14.86 1.69
C ILE A 104 -12.49 15.16 0.49
N ILE A 105 -13.64 14.51 0.38
CA ILE A 105 -14.62 14.70 -0.69
C ILE A 105 -15.11 16.14 -0.72
N ASP A 106 -15.49 16.70 0.44
CA ASP A 106 -15.96 18.07 0.55
C ASP A 106 -14.86 19.08 0.17
N SER A 107 -13.61 18.82 0.56
CA SER A 107 -12.46 19.64 0.16
C SER A 107 -12.26 19.66 -1.35
N VAL A 108 -12.33 18.49 -1.99
CA VAL A 108 -12.17 18.35 -3.45
C VAL A 108 -13.34 19.02 -4.20
N LEU A 109 -14.58 18.81 -3.76
CA LEU A 109 -15.76 19.44 -4.36
C LEU A 109 -15.78 20.95 -4.18
N SER A 110 -15.13 21.46 -3.12
CA SER A 110 -14.93 22.90 -2.88
C SER A 110 -13.80 23.51 -3.71
N GLY A 111 -13.15 22.76 -4.61
CA GLY A 111 -12.09 23.25 -5.47
C GLY A 111 -10.71 23.35 -4.81
N ASN A 112 -10.49 22.72 -3.64
CA ASN A 112 -9.18 22.76 -2.97
C ASN A 112 -8.27 21.60 -3.43
N ASP A 113 -7.03 21.93 -3.81
CA ASP A 113 -5.97 20.92 -3.90
C ASP A 113 -5.84 20.18 -2.58
N THR A 114 -5.80 18.86 -2.63
CA THR A 114 -5.93 18.05 -1.42
C THR A 114 -4.89 16.93 -1.40
N ILE A 115 -4.19 16.77 -0.27
CA ILE A 115 -3.33 15.62 0.02
C ILE A 115 -4.03 14.76 1.07
N ALA A 116 -4.27 13.49 0.76
CA ALA A 116 -4.93 12.58 1.68
C ALA A 116 -4.07 11.34 1.93
N VAL A 117 -3.68 11.15 3.18
CA VAL A 117 -2.95 9.96 3.64
C VAL A 117 -3.94 9.07 4.39
N MET A 118 -4.22 7.90 3.81
CA MET A 118 -5.18 6.95 4.35
C MET A 118 -4.61 5.53 4.26
N PRO A 119 -4.77 4.69 5.29
CA PRO A 119 -4.23 3.34 5.28
C PRO A 119 -4.80 2.52 4.12
N THR A 120 -4.08 1.45 3.73
CA THR A 120 -4.61 0.46 2.79
C THR A 120 -5.90 -0.15 3.36
N GLY A 121 -6.95 -0.27 2.52
CA GLY A 121 -8.30 -0.67 2.99
C GLY A 121 -9.13 0.45 3.61
N GLY A 122 -8.59 1.66 3.77
CA GLY A 122 -9.32 2.84 4.25
C GLY A 122 -10.34 3.40 3.25
N GLY A 123 -10.39 2.86 2.02
CA GLY A 123 -11.34 3.29 1.00
C GLY A 123 -10.92 4.54 0.24
N LYS A 124 -9.62 4.70 -0.03
CA LYS A 124 -9.06 5.81 -0.82
C LYS A 124 -9.79 6.06 -2.13
N SER A 125 -10.18 4.99 -2.84
CA SER A 125 -10.87 5.11 -4.13
C SER A 125 -12.19 5.87 -4.05
N ILE A 126 -12.95 5.76 -2.98
CA ILE A 126 -14.21 6.50 -2.76
C ILE A 126 -13.97 8.02 -2.74
N CYS A 127 -12.80 8.46 -2.24
CA CYS A 127 -12.47 9.88 -2.13
C CYS A 127 -12.37 10.60 -3.49
N TYR A 128 -12.14 9.87 -4.59
CA TYR A 128 -12.16 10.45 -5.93
C TYR A 128 -13.32 9.93 -6.79
N GLN A 129 -13.83 8.72 -6.53
CA GLN A 129 -14.94 8.16 -7.30
C GLN A 129 -16.24 8.91 -7.04
N VAL A 130 -16.53 9.29 -5.80
CA VAL A 130 -17.73 10.07 -5.45
C VAL A 130 -17.67 11.46 -6.08
N PRO A 131 -16.60 12.27 -5.92
CA PRO A 131 -16.51 13.55 -6.61
C PRO A 131 -16.61 13.45 -8.13
N ALA A 132 -15.98 12.44 -8.75
CA ALA A 132 -16.04 12.24 -10.19
C ALA A 132 -17.46 12.06 -10.73
N LEU A 133 -18.37 11.50 -9.94
CA LEU A 133 -19.77 11.31 -10.30
C LEU A 133 -20.63 12.57 -10.07
N ILE A 134 -20.11 13.55 -9.34
CA ILE A 134 -20.77 14.82 -9.04
C ILE A 134 -20.28 15.93 -9.99
N PHE A 135 -18.99 15.93 -10.32
CA PHE A 135 -18.42 16.91 -11.25
C PHE A 135 -19.07 16.85 -12.63
N SER A 136 -19.20 18.02 -13.26
CA SER A 136 -19.70 18.14 -14.63
C SER A 136 -18.75 17.51 -15.65
N GLY A 137 -17.42 17.68 -15.47
CA GLY A 137 -16.39 17.16 -16.35
C GLY A 137 -15.91 15.75 -16.01
N ILE A 138 -14.74 15.39 -16.55
CA ILE A 138 -14.08 14.10 -16.29
C ILE A 138 -13.07 14.22 -15.16
N THR A 139 -12.80 13.10 -14.51
CA THR A 139 -11.69 12.92 -13.55
C THR A 139 -10.62 12.02 -14.16
N ILE A 140 -9.41 12.54 -14.30
CA ILE A 140 -8.23 11.76 -14.70
C ILE A 140 -7.62 11.15 -13.46
N VAL A 141 -7.45 9.83 -13.43
CA VAL A 141 -6.84 9.09 -12.32
C VAL A 141 -5.49 8.55 -12.77
N ILE A 142 -4.41 9.09 -12.23
CA ILE A 142 -3.05 8.63 -12.50
C ILE A 142 -2.70 7.54 -11.50
N SER A 143 -2.39 6.35 -12.00
CA SER A 143 -2.05 5.19 -11.18
C SER A 143 -0.83 4.45 -11.76
N PRO A 144 0.07 3.92 -10.92
CA PRO A 144 1.33 3.32 -11.40
C PRO A 144 1.16 1.92 -11.98
N LEU A 145 -0.02 1.31 -11.89
CA LEU A 145 -0.21 -0.11 -12.14
C LEU A 145 -1.43 -0.42 -13.00
N ILE A 146 -1.18 -1.03 -14.16
CA ILE A 146 -2.20 -1.43 -15.13
C ILE A 146 -3.24 -2.38 -14.50
N ALA A 147 -2.79 -3.37 -13.71
CA ALA A 147 -3.69 -4.32 -13.06
C ALA A 147 -4.67 -3.64 -12.09
N LEU A 148 -4.19 -2.65 -11.33
CA LEU A 148 -5.05 -1.87 -10.42
C LEU A 148 -6.10 -1.07 -11.19
N MET A 149 -5.72 -0.44 -12.30
CA MET A 149 -6.67 0.28 -13.16
C MET A 149 -7.77 -0.65 -13.68
N GLN A 150 -7.41 -1.85 -14.13
CA GLN A 150 -8.37 -2.85 -14.62
C GLN A 150 -9.34 -3.29 -13.54
N ASP A 151 -8.85 -3.55 -12.32
CA ASP A 151 -9.67 -3.91 -11.16
C ASP A 151 -10.64 -2.78 -10.77
N GLN A 152 -10.15 -1.52 -10.75
CA GLN A 152 -10.98 -0.35 -10.43
C GLN A 152 -12.09 -0.15 -11.48
N VAL A 153 -11.74 -0.21 -12.77
CA VAL A 153 -12.72 -0.07 -13.86
C VAL A 153 -13.74 -1.21 -13.82
N SER A 154 -13.31 -2.45 -13.55
CA SER A 154 -14.21 -3.59 -13.43
C SER A 154 -15.19 -3.44 -12.25
N ALA A 155 -14.69 -2.96 -11.10
CA ALA A 155 -15.51 -2.71 -9.92
C ALA A 155 -16.54 -1.58 -10.15
N LEU A 156 -16.13 -0.50 -10.84
CA LEU A 156 -17.02 0.61 -11.20
C LEU A 156 -18.11 0.16 -12.16
N LYS A 157 -17.77 -0.60 -13.19
CA LYS A 157 -18.76 -1.17 -14.11
C LYS A 157 -19.75 -2.09 -13.40
N ALA A 158 -19.29 -2.92 -12.46
CA ALA A 158 -20.17 -3.76 -11.65
C ALA A 158 -21.08 -2.93 -10.70
N ALA A 159 -20.71 -1.70 -10.39
CA ALA A 159 -21.52 -0.75 -9.65
C ALA A 159 -22.41 0.14 -10.56
N GLY A 160 -22.43 -0.12 -11.87
CA GLY A 160 -23.24 0.64 -12.84
C GLY A 160 -22.58 1.98 -13.27
N VAL A 161 -21.27 2.16 -13.05
CA VAL A 161 -20.54 3.37 -13.41
C VAL A 161 -19.64 3.11 -14.61
N GLU A 162 -19.80 3.88 -15.68
CA GLU A 162 -18.91 3.82 -16.84
C GLU A 162 -17.58 4.52 -16.51
N ALA A 163 -16.52 3.71 -16.54
CA ALA A 163 -15.14 4.12 -16.39
C ALA A 163 -14.27 3.43 -17.45
N VAL A 164 -13.20 4.08 -17.85
CA VAL A 164 -12.26 3.55 -18.86
C VAL A 164 -10.82 3.66 -18.35
N PHE A 165 -9.93 2.86 -18.95
CA PHE A 165 -8.49 3.05 -18.80
C PHE A 165 -7.85 3.21 -20.17
N LEU A 166 -6.79 4.00 -20.25
CA LEU A 166 -6.00 4.24 -21.45
C LEU A 166 -4.53 3.87 -21.18
N ASN A 167 -4.11 2.70 -21.66
CA ASN A 167 -2.74 2.21 -21.50
C ASN A 167 -2.28 1.44 -22.76
N SER A 168 -1.01 1.02 -22.75
CA SER A 168 -0.36 0.32 -23.89
C SER A 168 -0.88 -1.12 -24.15
N THR A 169 -1.71 -1.68 -23.26
CA THR A 169 -2.23 -3.04 -23.45
C THR A 169 -3.50 -3.10 -24.27
N LEU A 170 -4.12 -1.96 -24.58
CA LEU A 170 -5.32 -1.89 -25.39
C LEU A 170 -5.04 -2.08 -26.87
N THR A 171 -5.93 -2.83 -27.55
CA THR A 171 -5.94 -2.85 -29.01
C THR A 171 -6.40 -1.49 -29.55
N SER A 172 -6.11 -1.19 -30.83
CA SER A 172 -6.55 0.07 -31.47
C SER A 172 -8.08 0.24 -31.42
N GLU A 173 -8.83 -0.84 -31.55
CA GLU A 173 -10.29 -0.85 -31.46
C GLU A 173 -10.77 -0.53 -30.04
N GLN A 174 -10.18 -1.18 -29.02
CA GLN A 174 -10.49 -0.93 -27.62
C GLN A 174 -10.16 0.51 -27.23
N TYR A 175 -9.02 1.02 -27.72
CA TYR A 175 -8.59 2.40 -27.49
C TYR A 175 -9.58 3.40 -28.10
N GLY A 176 -9.99 3.19 -29.36
CA GLY A 176 -11.00 4.01 -30.04
C GLY A 176 -12.36 3.99 -29.33
N SER A 177 -12.80 2.80 -28.87
CA SER A 177 -14.02 2.66 -28.07
C SER A 177 -13.95 3.43 -26.76
N ALA A 178 -12.81 3.37 -26.04
CA ALA A 178 -12.61 4.12 -24.81
C ALA A 178 -12.67 5.62 -25.04
N LEU A 179 -12.00 6.14 -26.09
CA LEU A 179 -12.05 7.55 -26.46
C LEU A 179 -13.49 7.98 -26.81
N SER A 180 -14.22 7.18 -27.60
CA SER A 180 -15.61 7.47 -27.93
C SER A 180 -16.49 7.62 -26.67
N LYS A 181 -16.29 6.81 -25.65
CA LYS A 181 -17.01 6.90 -24.36
C LYS A 181 -16.65 8.18 -23.59
N ILE A 182 -15.37 8.60 -23.63
CA ILE A 182 -14.92 9.85 -23.02
C ILE A 182 -15.58 11.05 -23.71
N PHE A 183 -15.44 11.15 -25.03
CA PHE A 183 -15.94 12.31 -25.80
C PHE A 183 -17.48 12.43 -25.83
N ARG A 184 -18.19 11.31 -25.67
CA ARG A 184 -19.66 11.31 -25.50
C ARG A 184 -20.11 11.60 -24.05
N GLY A 185 -19.20 11.93 -23.12
CA GLY A 185 -19.51 12.18 -21.72
C GLY A 185 -19.99 10.98 -20.92
N LYS A 186 -19.96 9.76 -21.52
CA LYS A 186 -20.42 8.54 -20.83
C LYS A 186 -19.44 8.10 -19.74
N ALA A 187 -18.13 8.23 -19.96
CA ALA A 187 -17.11 7.87 -18.97
C ALA A 187 -16.71 9.10 -18.14
N LYS A 188 -16.97 9.05 -16.83
CA LYS A 188 -16.61 10.09 -15.86
C LYS A 188 -15.22 9.92 -15.28
N LEU A 189 -14.67 8.69 -15.24
CA LEU A 189 -13.34 8.37 -14.73
C LEU A 189 -12.48 7.78 -15.85
N VAL A 190 -11.28 8.36 -16.02
CA VAL A 190 -10.28 7.95 -17.00
C VAL A 190 -9.00 7.58 -16.29
N TYR A 191 -8.68 6.29 -16.21
CA TYR A 191 -7.45 5.81 -15.56
C TYR A 191 -6.30 5.78 -16.57
N MET A 192 -5.14 6.29 -16.15
CA MET A 192 -3.93 6.35 -16.98
C MET A 192 -2.69 6.10 -16.15
N SER A 193 -1.63 5.59 -16.79
CA SER A 193 -0.30 5.56 -16.17
C SER A 193 0.43 6.89 -16.41
N PRO A 194 1.42 7.26 -15.57
CA PRO A 194 2.23 8.46 -15.74
C PRO A 194 2.87 8.51 -17.14
N GLU A 195 3.49 7.41 -17.56
CA GLU A 195 4.13 7.26 -18.88
C GLU A 195 3.10 7.41 -20.01
N GLY A 196 1.88 6.94 -19.76
CA GLY A 196 0.77 7.05 -20.71
C GLY A 196 0.29 8.46 -20.93
N LEU A 197 0.38 9.33 -19.92
CA LEU A 197 0.00 10.75 -20.00
C LEU A 197 1.08 11.63 -20.63
N ASN A 198 2.34 11.25 -20.49
CA ASN A 198 3.49 12.05 -20.91
C ASN A 198 3.64 12.15 -22.46
N THR A 199 2.73 11.57 -23.22
CA THR A 199 2.70 11.71 -24.66
C THR A 199 1.99 13.01 -25.03
N ARG A 200 2.73 13.99 -25.57
CA ARG A 200 2.23 15.32 -25.97
C ARG A 200 0.89 15.26 -26.73
N SER A 201 0.73 14.25 -27.59
CA SER A 201 -0.52 14.01 -28.33
C SER A 201 -1.76 13.70 -27.47
N LYS A 202 -1.57 13.15 -26.25
CA LYS A 202 -2.70 12.84 -25.34
C LYS A 202 -3.07 14.06 -24.49
N ILE A 203 -2.08 14.83 -24.04
CA ILE A 203 -2.32 16.10 -23.37
C ILE A 203 -3.06 17.04 -24.32
N ASP A 204 -2.58 17.15 -25.57
CA ASP A 204 -3.22 17.95 -26.60
C ASP A 204 -4.65 17.46 -26.91
N LEU A 205 -4.88 16.15 -26.87
CA LEU A 205 -6.20 15.57 -27.09
C LEU A 205 -7.23 16.00 -26.03
N PHE A 206 -6.83 15.99 -24.75
CA PHE A 206 -7.71 16.41 -23.66
C PHE A 206 -7.81 17.94 -23.50
N SER A 207 -6.77 18.70 -23.91
CA SER A 207 -6.74 20.16 -23.82
C SER A 207 -7.42 20.85 -25.00
N SER A 208 -7.45 20.21 -26.19
CA SER A 208 -7.99 20.79 -27.42
C SER A 208 -9.44 20.42 -27.70
N SER A 209 -10.02 19.52 -26.90
CA SER A 209 -11.42 19.11 -27.00
C SER A 209 -12.30 19.95 -26.08
N ASP A 210 -13.60 20.00 -26.33
CA ASP A 210 -14.61 20.60 -25.44
C ASP A 210 -14.75 19.84 -24.10
N LEU A 211 -13.81 18.93 -23.81
CA LEU A 211 -13.77 18.15 -22.59
C LEU A 211 -13.26 18.99 -21.40
N HIS A 212 -14.11 19.17 -20.43
CA HIS A 212 -13.71 19.77 -19.16
C HIS A 212 -13.09 18.72 -18.22
N VAL A 213 -11.80 18.90 -17.85
CA VAL A 213 -11.14 18.10 -16.82
C VAL A 213 -11.39 18.75 -15.47
N SER A 214 -12.26 18.19 -14.65
CA SER A 214 -12.62 18.74 -13.34
C SER A 214 -11.63 18.36 -12.23
N CYS A 215 -11.00 17.18 -12.33
CA CYS A 215 -10.09 16.70 -11.28
C CYS A 215 -8.96 15.85 -11.87
N ILE A 216 -7.76 16.02 -11.31
CA ILE A 216 -6.61 15.13 -11.53
C ILE A 216 -6.30 14.45 -10.20
N THR A 217 -6.55 13.15 -10.13
CA THR A 217 -6.25 12.32 -8.97
C THR A 217 -4.94 11.59 -9.17
N ILE A 218 -4.04 11.67 -8.21
CA ILE A 218 -2.76 10.95 -8.19
C ILE A 218 -2.86 9.85 -7.14
N ASP A 219 -2.99 8.61 -7.58
CA ASP A 219 -2.95 7.44 -6.70
C ASP A 219 -1.49 7.03 -6.45
N GLU A 220 -1.23 6.49 -5.27
CA GLU A 220 0.12 6.18 -4.75
C GLU A 220 1.08 7.40 -4.87
N ALA A 221 0.61 8.58 -4.48
CA ALA A 221 1.31 9.85 -4.62
C ALA A 221 2.70 9.88 -3.94
N HIS A 222 3.01 8.93 -3.03
CA HIS A 222 4.36 8.80 -2.46
C HIS A 222 5.43 8.48 -3.53
N CYS A 223 5.03 7.98 -4.71
CA CYS A 223 5.93 7.77 -5.85
C CYS A 223 6.52 9.08 -6.41
N VAL A 224 5.95 10.23 -6.10
CA VAL A 224 6.47 11.57 -6.47
C VAL A 224 7.71 11.95 -5.66
N SER A 225 7.89 11.40 -4.46
CA SER A 225 8.94 11.79 -3.52
C SER A 225 10.12 10.82 -3.57
N GLU A 226 11.33 11.35 -3.68
CA GLU A 226 12.57 10.56 -3.56
C GLU A 226 12.75 9.93 -2.17
N TRP A 227 12.06 10.45 -1.17
CA TRP A 227 11.99 9.90 0.18
C TRP A 227 10.88 8.86 0.35
N GLY A 228 10.05 8.69 -0.68
CA GLY A 228 9.07 7.61 -0.76
C GLY A 228 9.78 6.26 -0.93
N HIS A 229 9.16 5.19 -0.46
CA HIS A 229 9.74 3.84 -0.56
C HIS A 229 9.70 3.23 -1.97
N ASP A 230 8.99 3.87 -2.93
CA ASP A 230 8.87 3.47 -4.35
C ASP A 230 8.86 4.72 -5.23
N PHE A 231 9.96 5.46 -5.24
CA PHE A 231 10.12 6.63 -6.09
C PHE A 231 10.09 6.25 -7.58
N ARG A 232 9.35 7.03 -8.38
CA ARG A 232 9.23 6.86 -9.83
C ARG A 232 9.43 8.19 -10.53
N PRO A 233 10.51 8.35 -11.32
CA PRO A 233 10.82 9.61 -12.02
C PRO A 233 9.66 10.13 -12.89
N ASP A 234 8.92 9.22 -13.55
CA ASP A 234 7.78 9.57 -14.41
C ASP A 234 6.67 10.36 -13.67
N TYR A 235 6.57 10.20 -12.34
CA TYR A 235 5.63 10.95 -11.52
C TYR A 235 5.97 12.44 -11.39
N LEU A 236 7.23 12.84 -11.60
CA LEU A 236 7.63 14.25 -11.58
C LEU A 236 7.03 15.03 -12.76
N GLU A 237 6.75 14.34 -13.87
CA GLU A 237 6.14 14.96 -15.04
C GLU A 237 4.66 15.34 -14.84
N ILE A 238 4.01 14.82 -13.79
CA ILE A 238 2.60 15.14 -13.48
C ILE A 238 2.42 16.64 -13.23
N ALA A 239 3.42 17.32 -12.66
CA ALA A 239 3.37 18.77 -12.48
C ALA A 239 3.24 19.53 -13.81
N ASN A 240 3.89 19.04 -14.87
CA ASN A 240 3.78 19.62 -16.22
C ASN A 240 2.39 19.40 -16.80
N ILE A 241 1.82 18.21 -16.60
CA ILE A 241 0.47 17.87 -17.04
C ILE A 241 -0.56 18.76 -16.36
N ARG A 242 -0.45 19.00 -15.06
CA ARG A 242 -1.35 19.89 -14.32
C ARG A 242 -1.40 21.31 -14.88
N ARG A 243 -0.29 21.83 -15.39
CA ARG A 243 -0.25 23.17 -16.02
C ARG A 243 -1.13 23.27 -17.26
N SER A 244 -1.43 22.16 -17.93
CA SER A 244 -2.34 22.10 -19.06
C SER A 244 -3.83 22.14 -18.65
N PHE A 245 -4.11 21.93 -17.35
CA PHE A 245 -5.47 21.90 -16.79
C PHE A 245 -5.53 22.76 -15.51
N PRO A 246 -5.41 24.10 -15.64
CA PRO A 246 -5.27 24.99 -14.48
C PRO A 246 -6.51 25.02 -13.57
N ASP A 247 -7.70 24.73 -14.11
CA ASP A 247 -8.96 24.70 -13.37
C ASP A 247 -9.26 23.36 -12.70
N ALA A 248 -8.46 22.32 -13.02
CA ALA A 248 -8.65 21.01 -12.45
C ALA A 248 -8.12 20.91 -11.01
N VAL A 249 -8.97 20.45 -10.09
CA VAL A 249 -8.58 20.18 -8.70
C VAL A 249 -7.60 19.02 -8.66
N CYS A 250 -6.54 19.13 -7.86
CA CYS A 250 -5.57 18.06 -7.66
C CYS A 250 -5.83 17.32 -6.35
N LEU A 251 -6.02 16.00 -6.44
CA LEU A 251 -6.14 15.11 -5.30
C LEU A 251 -5.00 14.10 -5.26
N ALA A 252 -4.07 14.23 -4.32
CA ALA A 252 -2.97 13.31 -4.10
C ALA A 252 -3.31 12.31 -2.99
N LEU A 253 -3.33 11.02 -3.29
CA LEU A 253 -3.69 9.93 -2.39
C LEU A 253 -2.52 8.98 -2.16
N THR A 254 -2.27 8.62 -0.91
CA THR A 254 -1.28 7.58 -0.58
C THR A 254 -1.66 6.85 0.70
N ALA A 255 -1.06 5.66 0.91
CA ALA A 255 -1.20 4.92 2.16
C ALA A 255 -0.10 5.25 3.18
N THR A 256 1.05 5.72 2.72
CA THR A 256 2.26 5.91 3.52
C THR A 256 2.93 7.21 3.14
N ALA A 257 2.85 8.21 4.00
CA ALA A 257 3.59 9.46 3.83
C ALA A 257 3.88 10.09 5.19
N THR A 258 5.15 10.19 5.52
CA THR A 258 5.62 11.01 6.65
C THR A 258 5.40 12.50 6.35
N ALA A 259 5.57 13.38 7.34
CA ALA A 259 5.44 14.82 7.12
C ALA A 259 6.38 15.34 6.02
N HIS A 260 7.60 14.80 5.96
CA HIS A 260 8.57 15.16 4.93
C HIS A 260 8.09 14.75 3.52
N VAL A 261 7.60 13.51 3.37
CA VAL A 261 7.07 13.00 2.08
C VAL A 261 5.86 13.83 1.63
N ARG A 262 4.97 14.24 2.54
CA ARG A 262 3.83 15.12 2.19
C ARG A 262 4.27 16.48 1.66
N ALA A 263 5.27 17.10 2.31
CA ALA A 263 5.85 18.36 1.83
C ALA A 263 6.46 18.22 0.42
N ASP A 264 7.16 17.12 0.15
CA ASP A 264 7.71 16.80 -1.17
C ASP A 264 6.60 16.59 -2.22
N ILE A 265 5.53 15.87 -1.87
CA ILE A 265 4.37 15.68 -2.76
C ILE A 265 3.80 17.06 -3.14
N ALA A 266 3.54 17.92 -2.17
CA ALA A 266 3.03 19.26 -2.42
C ALA A 266 3.94 20.06 -3.38
N LYS A 267 5.25 20.05 -3.10
CA LYS A 267 6.26 20.75 -3.90
C LYS A 267 6.35 20.21 -5.32
N ASN A 268 6.54 18.90 -5.47
CA ASN A 268 6.78 18.26 -6.76
C ASN A 268 5.54 18.23 -7.65
N LEU A 269 4.34 18.24 -7.08
CA LEU A 269 3.08 18.41 -7.84
C LEU A 269 2.69 19.86 -8.06
N GLY A 270 3.43 20.84 -7.55
CA GLY A 270 3.12 22.26 -7.68
C GLY A 270 1.81 22.67 -6.99
N MET A 271 1.45 22.02 -5.87
CA MET A 271 0.24 22.36 -5.10
C MET A 271 0.51 23.58 -4.21
N VAL A 272 -0.38 24.57 -4.28
CA VAL A 272 -0.26 25.79 -3.49
C VAL A 272 -1.16 25.69 -2.27
N ARG A 273 -0.57 25.53 -1.08
CA ARG A 273 -1.31 25.40 0.20
C ARG A 273 -2.40 24.33 0.16
N PRO A 274 -2.07 23.07 -0.22
CA PRO A 274 -3.07 22.02 -0.26
C PRO A 274 -3.70 21.79 1.12
N LYS A 275 -4.95 21.33 1.14
CA LYS A 275 -5.55 20.80 2.36
C LYS A 275 -4.99 19.42 2.64
N GLU A 276 -4.44 19.21 3.84
CA GLU A 276 -3.89 17.92 4.24
C GLU A 276 -4.85 17.18 5.17
N PHE A 277 -5.13 15.93 4.83
CA PHE A 277 -5.90 15.01 5.65
C PHE A 277 -5.07 13.76 5.92
N VAL A 278 -4.74 13.52 7.17
CA VAL A 278 -3.97 12.36 7.59
C VAL A 278 -4.85 11.51 8.50
N SER A 279 -5.27 10.37 7.99
CA SER A 279 -6.03 9.39 8.76
C SER A 279 -5.09 8.60 9.66
N SER A 280 -5.63 8.06 10.76
CA SER A 280 -4.89 7.14 11.61
C SER A 280 -4.33 5.96 10.80
N PHE A 281 -3.07 5.62 11.08
CA PHE A 281 -2.41 4.42 10.56
C PHE A 281 -2.80 3.16 11.34
N ASN A 282 -3.68 3.29 12.33
CA ASN A 282 -4.10 2.17 13.16
C ASN A 282 -5.01 1.19 12.38
N ARG A 283 -4.54 -0.04 12.22
CA ARG A 283 -5.30 -1.15 11.61
C ARG A 283 -5.70 -2.13 12.71
N GLU A 284 -6.73 -1.77 13.49
CA GLU A 284 -7.18 -2.53 14.66
C GLU A 284 -7.52 -3.99 14.37
N ASN A 285 -7.95 -4.27 13.16
CA ASN A 285 -8.34 -5.62 12.73
C ASN A 285 -7.14 -6.50 12.34
N ILE A 286 -5.89 -6.00 12.37
CA ILE A 286 -4.71 -6.80 12.05
C ILE A 286 -3.95 -7.09 13.36
N TYR A 287 -3.87 -8.35 13.74
CA TYR A 287 -3.01 -8.81 14.83
C TYR A 287 -1.55 -8.88 14.35
N LEU A 288 -0.62 -8.28 15.11
CA LEU A 288 0.78 -8.17 14.73
C LEU A 288 1.64 -9.11 15.57
N SER A 289 2.49 -9.90 14.93
CA SER A 289 3.42 -10.78 15.64
C SER A 289 4.78 -10.88 14.97
N VAL A 290 5.84 -10.98 15.79
CA VAL A 290 7.20 -11.23 15.35
C VAL A 290 7.71 -12.48 16.07
N LYS A 291 8.20 -13.47 15.32
CA LYS A 291 8.79 -14.69 15.87
C LYS A 291 10.23 -14.82 15.40
N VAL A 292 11.09 -15.29 16.27
CA VAL A 292 12.48 -15.64 15.90
C VAL A 292 12.43 -16.73 14.83
N LYS A 293 13.09 -16.48 13.71
CA LYS A 293 13.20 -17.41 12.59
C LYS A 293 14.19 -18.51 12.93
N ARG A 294 13.69 -19.72 13.09
CA ARG A 294 14.49 -20.94 13.31
C ARG A 294 14.34 -21.86 12.09
N ASP A 295 13.41 -22.80 12.15
CA ASP A 295 12.95 -23.56 11.00
C ASP A 295 11.71 -22.85 10.41
N TYR A 296 11.95 -21.98 9.41
CA TYR A 296 10.88 -21.19 8.78
C TYR A 296 9.79 -22.08 8.17
N PHE A 297 10.15 -23.26 7.66
CA PHE A 297 9.18 -24.13 7.01
C PHE A 297 8.21 -24.74 8.04
N SER A 298 8.72 -25.31 9.12
CA SER A 298 7.87 -25.82 10.21
C SER A 298 7.06 -24.73 10.88
N GLN A 299 7.63 -23.52 11.03
CA GLN A 299 6.90 -22.37 11.60
C GLN A 299 5.74 -21.92 10.70
N ILE A 300 5.95 -21.87 9.37
CA ILE A 300 4.91 -21.52 8.40
C ILE A 300 3.84 -22.61 8.32
N THR A 301 4.22 -23.90 8.22
CA THR A 301 3.27 -25.01 8.18
C THR A 301 2.39 -25.06 9.42
N GLN A 302 2.98 -24.95 10.59
CA GLN A 302 2.24 -24.91 11.86
C GLN A 302 1.24 -23.74 11.88
N PHE A 303 1.63 -22.56 11.36
CA PHE A 303 0.74 -21.41 11.27
C PHE A 303 -0.44 -21.68 10.30
N LEU A 304 -0.18 -22.35 9.19
CA LEU A 304 -1.17 -22.63 8.14
C LEU A 304 -2.15 -23.77 8.51
N GLU A 305 -1.79 -24.69 9.39
CA GLU A 305 -2.63 -25.87 9.74
C GLU A 305 -4.04 -25.48 10.18
N SER A 306 -4.19 -24.41 10.97
CA SER A 306 -5.49 -23.92 11.44
C SER A 306 -6.15 -22.94 10.46
N ARG A 307 -5.53 -22.67 9.28
CA ARG A 307 -5.91 -21.61 8.31
C ARG A 307 -6.00 -22.11 6.88
N LYS A 308 -6.22 -23.43 6.67
CA LYS A 308 -6.20 -24.09 5.35
C LYS A 308 -7.15 -23.45 4.34
N ASP A 309 -8.33 -23.00 4.79
CA ASP A 309 -9.38 -22.42 3.95
C ASP A 309 -9.33 -20.88 3.87
N MET A 310 -8.29 -20.28 4.44
CA MET A 310 -8.13 -18.83 4.47
C MET A 310 -7.18 -18.35 3.36
N SER A 311 -7.54 -17.24 2.72
CA SER A 311 -6.65 -16.57 1.77
C SER A 311 -5.50 -15.87 2.50
N GLY A 312 -4.27 -16.05 2.00
CA GLY A 312 -3.09 -15.43 2.59
C GLY A 312 -1.95 -15.18 1.61
N ILE A 313 -1.00 -14.35 2.04
CA ILE A 313 0.20 -14.02 1.25
C ILE A 313 1.43 -14.33 2.10
N ILE A 314 2.44 -14.97 1.49
CA ILE A 314 3.73 -15.25 2.10
C ILE A 314 4.80 -14.54 1.29
N TYR A 315 5.46 -13.55 1.89
CA TYR A 315 6.55 -12.81 1.28
C TYR A 315 7.90 -13.44 1.56
N CYS A 316 8.69 -13.63 0.51
CA CYS A 316 10.06 -14.11 0.55
C CYS A 316 10.98 -13.16 -0.21
N MET A 317 12.25 -13.06 0.21
CA MET A 317 13.21 -12.14 -0.41
C MET A 317 13.71 -12.62 -1.78
N SER A 318 13.83 -13.95 -1.99
CA SER A 318 14.41 -14.52 -3.21
C SER A 318 13.41 -15.35 -4.01
N ARG A 319 13.56 -15.32 -5.36
CA ARG A 319 12.78 -16.17 -6.29
C ARG A 319 12.90 -17.65 -5.95
N LYS A 320 14.15 -18.12 -5.70
CA LYS A 320 14.44 -19.50 -5.35
C LYS A 320 13.67 -19.96 -4.09
N LEU A 321 13.60 -19.09 -3.05
CA LEU A 321 12.87 -19.43 -1.84
C LEU A 321 11.36 -19.48 -2.10
N VAL A 322 10.83 -18.59 -2.97
CA VAL A 322 9.41 -18.61 -3.39
C VAL A 322 9.07 -19.95 -4.05
N ASP A 323 9.89 -20.41 -4.99
CA ASP A 323 9.66 -21.66 -5.72
C ASP A 323 9.79 -22.90 -4.82
N ASP A 324 10.84 -22.95 -3.97
CA ASP A 324 11.04 -24.03 -3.00
C ASP A 324 9.87 -24.13 -2.01
N LEU A 325 9.50 -23.02 -1.40
CA LEU A 325 8.42 -22.96 -0.43
C LEU A 325 7.07 -23.34 -1.06
N THR A 326 6.78 -22.87 -2.27
CA THR A 326 5.57 -23.23 -3.02
C THR A 326 5.51 -24.73 -3.28
N THR A 327 6.60 -25.32 -3.77
CA THR A 327 6.68 -26.76 -4.05
C THR A 327 6.45 -27.58 -2.79
N ARG A 328 7.14 -27.25 -1.70
CA ARG A 328 7.03 -27.95 -0.42
C ARG A 328 5.64 -27.82 0.22
N LEU A 329 5.02 -26.64 0.20
CA LEU A 329 3.66 -26.43 0.71
C LEU A 329 2.62 -27.17 -0.16
N SER A 330 2.81 -27.18 -1.49
CA SER A 330 1.94 -27.92 -2.41
C SER A 330 2.01 -29.44 -2.14
N SER A 331 3.19 -29.99 -1.86
CA SER A 331 3.35 -31.42 -1.52
C SER A 331 2.64 -31.83 -0.21
N LEU A 332 2.42 -30.87 0.70
CA LEU A 332 1.61 -31.07 1.92
C LEU A 332 0.10 -30.83 1.70
N GLY A 333 -0.34 -30.61 0.45
CA GLY A 333 -1.76 -30.42 0.11
C GLY A 333 -2.30 -29.00 0.31
N PHE A 334 -1.45 -28.01 0.57
CA PHE A 334 -1.91 -26.61 0.63
C PHE A 334 -2.21 -26.09 -0.77
N SER A 335 -3.27 -25.27 -0.90
CA SER A 335 -3.67 -24.62 -2.14
C SER A 335 -2.83 -23.37 -2.41
N VAL A 336 -1.60 -23.54 -2.92
CA VAL A 336 -0.60 -22.48 -3.09
C VAL A 336 -0.29 -22.19 -4.55
N VAL A 337 0.23 -20.99 -4.81
CA VAL A 337 0.78 -20.55 -6.11
C VAL A 337 1.91 -19.56 -5.88
N ASN A 338 2.93 -19.56 -6.78
CA ASN A 338 4.07 -18.66 -6.69
C ASN A 338 3.88 -17.39 -7.53
N TYR A 339 4.60 -16.30 -7.14
CA TYR A 339 4.64 -15.07 -7.93
C TYR A 339 5.97 -14.31 -7.74
N HIS A 340 6.71 -14.12 -8.81
CA HIS A 340 7.95 -13.32 -8.82
C HIS A 340 8.30 -12.86 -10.24
N ALA A 341 9.18 -11.88 -10.36
CA ALA A 341 9.58 -11.29 -11.64
C ALA A 341 10.30 -12.25 -12.62
N GLY A 342 10.70 -13.45 -12.18
CA GLY A 342 11.29 -14.47 -13.04
C GLY A 342 10.28 -15.32 -13.81
N LEU A 343 8.98 -15.22 -13.49
CA LEU A 343 7.91 -15.86 -14.24
C LEU A 343 7.60 -15.06 -15.50
N SER A 344 7.14 -15.74 -16.54
CA SER A 344 6.59 -15.08 -17.74
C SER A 344 5.36 -14.24 -17.41
N ASP A 345 5.03 -13.25 -18.26
CA ASP A 345 3.85 -12.41 -18.08
C ASP A 345 2.56 -13.20 -18.06
N SER A 346 2.49 -14.27 -18.87
CA SER A 346 1.33 -15.14 -18.92
C SER A 346 1.17 -15.96 -17.64
N GLU A 347 2.25 -16.50 -17.08
CA GLU A 347 2.24 -17.20 -15.80
C GLU A 347 1.89 -16.27 -14.65
N ARG A 348 2.50 -15.07 -14.60
CA ARG A 348 2.17 -14.06 -13.60
C ARG A 348 0.68 -13.74 -13.60
N ARG A 349 0.08 -13.50 -14.77
CA ARG A 349 -1.37 -13.27 -14.90
C ARG A 349 -2.19 -14.46 -14.43
N LYS A 350 -1.86 -15.67 -14.89
CA LYS A 350 -2.57 -16.90 -14.51
C LYS A 350 -2.52 -17.15 -12.99
N HIS A 351 -1.37 -16.98 -12.37
CA HIS A 351 -1.18 -17.18 -10.94
C HIS A 351 -1.92 -16.11 -10.11
N GLN A 352 -1.83 -14.86 -10.53
CA GLN A 352 -2.58 -13.77 -9.92
C GLN A 352 -4.09 -13.98 -10.02
N GLU A 353 -4.60 -14.33 -11.21
CA GLU A 353 -6.03 -14.64 -11.39
C GLU A 353 -6.47 -15.82 -10.53
N ALA A 354 -5.67 -16.90 -10.46
CA ALA A 354 -5.99 -18.06 -9.64
C ALA A 354 -6.14 -17.68 -8.15
N PHE A 355 -5.30 -16.77 -7.65
CA PHE A 355 -5.40 -16.24 -6.29
C PHE A 355 -6.59 -15.27 -6.12
N LEU A 356 -6.79 -14.35 -7.03
CA LEU A 356 -7.90 -13.38 -6.98
C LEU A 356 -9.27 -14.05 -7.05
N ARG A 357 -9.37 -15.14 -7.84
CA ARG A 357 -10.61 -15.92 -8.04
C ARG A 357 -10.83 -17.03 -7.01
N ASP A 358 -10.08 -17.03 -5.91
CA ASP A 358 -10.15 -18.07 -4.85
C ASP A 358 -9.90 -19.51 -5.34
N LYS A 359 -9.33 -19.71 -6.56
CA LYS A 359 -8.87 -21.02 -7.05
C LYS A 359 -7.63 -21.51 -6.33
N LYS A 360 -6.84 -20.56 -5.82
CA LYS A 360 -5.68 -20.77 -4.95
C LYS A 360 -5.81 -19.88 -3.72
N GLN A 361 -5.58 -20.46 -2.54
CA GLN A 361 -5.77 -19.77 -1.27
C GLN A 361 -4.53 -18.99 -0.83
N ILE A 362 -3.35 -19.48 -1.16
CA ILE A 362 -2.09 -18.92 -0.67
C ILE A 362 -1.23 -18.48 -1.84
N MET A 363 -0.80 -17.21 -1.80
CA MET A 363 0.20 -16.66 -2.70
C MET A 363 1.55 -16.63 -2.00
N VAL A 364 2.56 -17.33 -2.54
CA VAL A 364 3.96 -17.22 -2.10
C VAL A 364 4.68 -16.31 -3.09
N ALA A 365 5.24 -15.19 -2.64
CA ALA A 365 5.72 -14.18 -3.57
C ALA A 365 6.95 -13.42 -3.09
N THR A 366 7.67 -12.83 -4.04
CA THR A 366 8.58 -11.71 -3.75
C THR A 366 7.78 -10.39 -3.69
N VAL A 367 8.47 -9.28 -3.36
CA VAL A 367 7.90 -7.92 -3.41
C VAL A 367 7.29 -7.56 -4.77
N ALA A 368 7.59 -8.31 -5.84
CA ALA A 368 6.95 -8.14 -7.14
C ALA A 368 5.43 -8.36 -7.11
N PHE A 369 4.91 -9.17 -6.17
CA PHE A 369 3.49 -9.28 -5.85
C PHE A 369 3.12 -8.16 -4.87
N GLY A 370 3.14 -6.94 -5.39
CA GLY A 370 3.09 -5.74 -4.60
C GLY A 370 1.87 -4.88 -4.88
N MET A 371 2.11 -3.62 -5.23
CA MET A 371 1.06 -2.64 -5.52
C MET A 371 0.02 -3.19 -6.51
N GLY A 372 -1.23 -2.78 -6.36
CA GLY A 372 -2.32 -3.18 -7.27
C GLY A 372 -3.11 -4.42 -6.87
N ILE A 373 -2.75 -5.13 -5.83
CA ILE A 373 -3.56 -6.27 -5.34
C ILE A 373 -4.69 -5.75 -4.45
N ASN A 374 -5.92 -5.84 -4.93
CA ASN A 374 -7.11 -5.35 -4.21
C ASN A 374 -8.04 -6.48 -3.72
N LYS A 375 -7.49 -7.62 -3.34
CA LYS A 375 -8.25 -8.72 -2.73
C LYS A 375 -8.63 -8.37 -1.29
N PRO A 376 -9.92 -8.19 -0.96
CA PRO A 376 -10.34 -7.72 0.37
C PRO A 376 -10.23 -8.79 1.46
N ASN A 377 -10.37 -10.06 1.10
CA ASN A 377 -10.49 -11.20 2.01
C ASN A 377 -9.17 -11.92 2.30
N VAL A 378 -8.04 -11.25 2.23
CA VAL A 378 -6.74 -11.78 2.71
C VAL A 378 -6.76 -11.81 4.24
N ARG A 379 -6.64 -13.01 4.82
CA ARG A 379 -6.73 -13.20 6.29
C ARG A 379 -5.38 -13.18 6.98
N PHE A 380 -4.30 -13.45 6.27
CA PHE A 380 -2.96 -13.37 6.85
C PHE A 380 -1.90 -12.92 5.83
N VAL A 381 -0.87 -12.28 6.37
CA VAL A 381 0.37 -11.97 5.65
C VAL A 381 1.55 -12.49 6.48
N ILE A 382 2.38 -13.34 5.88
CA ILE A 382 3.60 -13.87 6.50
C ILE A 382 4.81 -13.26 5.78
N HIS A 383 5.76 -12.75 6.54
CA HIS A 383 7.09 -12.40 6.04
C HIS A 383 8.06 -13.49 6.44
N CYS A 384 8.51 -14.28 5.47
CA CYS A 384 9.55 -15.28 5.66
C CYS A 384 10.94 -14.67 5.84
N ASP A 385 11.18 -13.50 5.23
CA ASP A 385 12.36 -12.68 5.37
C ASP A 385 11.95 -11.24 5.73
N MET A 386 12.85 -10.50 6.40
CA MET A 386 12.60 -9.13 6.84
C MET A 386 12.51 -8.16 5.66
N PRO A 387 11.49 -7.30 5.57
CA PRO A 387 11.42 -6.20 4.58
C PRO A 387 12.56 -5.18 4.73
N LYS A 388 12.77 -4.36 3.70
CA LYS A 388 13.84 -3.35 3.67
C LYS A 388 13.53 -2.14 4.56
N SER A 389 12.25 -1.84 4.78
CA SER A 389 11.79 -0.70 5.57
C SER A 389 10.47 -0.98 6.27
N LEU A 390 10.13 -0.14 7.26
CA LEU A 390 8.86 -0.25 7.98
C LEU A 390 7.67 0.20 7.13
N GLU A 391 7.87 1.11 6.18
CA GLU A 391 6.86 1.52 5.20
C GLU A 391 6.48 0.35 4.28
N GLN A 392 7.49 -0.34 3.74
CA GLN A 392 7.27 -1.53 2.93
C GLN A 392 6.51 -2.59 3.72
N TYR A 393 6.96 -2.88 4.95
CA TYR A 393 6.28 -3.82 5.85
C TYR A 393 4.83 -3.41 6.08
N TYR A 394 4.58 -2.15 6.40
CA TYR A 394 3.24 -1.62 6.65
C TYR A 394 2.32 -1.76 5.43
N GLN A 395 2.83 -1.48 4.24
CA GLN A 395 2.06 -1.67 3.00
C GLN A 395 1.73 -3.13 2.73
N GLU A 396 2.69 -4.03 2.97
CA GLU A 396 2.53 -5.46 2.72
C GLU A 396 1.55 -6.10 3.71
N ILE A 397 1.66 -5.81 5.01
CA ILE A 397 0.67 -6.26 6.00
C ILE A 397 -0.70 -5.61 5.80
N GLY A 398 -0.73 -4.38 5.27
CA GLY A 398 -1.94 -3.64 4.94
C GLY A 398 -2.81 -4.32 3.86
N ARG A 399 -2.31 -5.35 3.17
CA ARG A 399 -3.10 -6.19 2.25
C ARG A 399 -4.07 -7.10 2.99
N ALA A 400 -3.78 -7.44 4.25
CA ALA A 400 -4.68 -8.23 5.07
C ALA A 400 -5.88 -7.40 5.55
N GLY A 401 -7.05 -8.05 5.63
CA GLY A 401 -8.25 -7.50 6.26
C GLY A 401 -8.74 -6.17 5.70
N ARG A 402 -8.70 -5.96 4.38
CA ARG A 402 -9.20 -4.73 3.76
C ARG A 402 -10.72 -4.56 3.91
N ASP A 403 -11.43 -5.65 4.10
CA ASP A 403 -12.86 -5.69 4.41
C ASP A 403 -13.17 -5.35 5.88
N GLY A 404 -12.14 -5.13 6.72
CA GLY A 404 -12.27 -4.83 8.15
C GLY A 404 -12.41 -6.06 9.03
N LEU A 405 -12.41 -7.27 8.46
CA LEU A 405 -12.48 -8.50 9.24
C LEU A 405 -11.12 -8.84 9.90
N PRO A 406 -11.13 -9.58 11.04
CA PRO A 406 -9.91 -9.98 11.73
C PRO A 406 -8.91 -10.66 10.82
N SER A 407 -7.65 -10.25 10.94
CA SER A 407 -6.54 -10.74 10.11
C SER A 407 -5.24 -10.72 10.90
N GLU A 408 -4.21 -11.42 10.40
CA GLU A 408 -2.95 -11.60 11.12
C GLU A 408 -1.74 -11.23 10.24
N ALA A 409 -0.72 -10.63 10.86
CA ALA A 409 0.58 -10.41 10.24
C ALA A 409 1.66 -11.09 11.08
N LEU A 410 2.42 -11.99 10.46
CA LEU A 410 3.52 -12.70 11.08
C LEU A 410 4.84 -12.35 10.39
N LEU A 411 5.81 -11.84 11.15
CA LEU A 411 7.19 -11.66 10.70
C LEU A 411 8.07 -12.74 11.31
N LEU A 412 8.75 -13.51 10.48
CA LEU A 412 9.84 -14.39 10.91
C LEU A 412 11.16 -13.63 10.79
N TYR A 413 11.77 -13.31 11.92
CA TYR A 413 12.96 -12.46 12.00
C TYR A 413 14.21 -13.23 12.36
N SER A 414 15.31 -12.93 11.68
CA SER A 414 16.65 -13.35 12.03
C SER A 414 17.65 -12.21 11.77
N ALA A 415 18.61 -12.02 12.66
CA ALA A 415 19.70 -11.04 12.44
C ALA A 415 20.49 -11.28 11.14
N ALA A 416 20.48 -12.52 10.62
CA ALA A 416 21.07 -12.83 9.31
C ALA A 416 20.34 -12.16 8.14
N ASP A 417 19.07 -11.82 8.29
CA ASP A 417 18.29 -11.16 7.25
C ASP A 417 18.79 -9.73 6.99
N ILE A 418 19.34 -9.03 8.00
CA ILE A 418 19.97 -7.71 7.86
C ILE A 418 21.08 -7.74 6.80
N ARG A 419 21.93 -8.79 6.84
CA ARG A 419 23.02 -8.93 5.87
C ARG A 419 22.50 -9.20 4.46
N LYS A 420 21.43 -9.97 4.34
CA LYS A 420 20.77 -10.21 3.05
C LYS A 420 20.20 -8.93 2.46
N VAL A 421 19.55 -8.10 3.28
CA VAL A 421 19.01 -6.80 2.84
C VAL A 421 20.13 -5.86 2.41
N ARG A 422 21.22 -5.76 3.19
CA ARG A 422 22.37 -4.92 2.86
C ARG A 422 23.07 -5.29 1.55
N TYR A 423 22.97 -6.55 1.14
CA TYR A 423 23.50 -6.98 -0.16
C TYR A 423 22.87 -6.19 -1.31
N PHE A 424 21.59 -5.82 -1.19
CA PHE A 424 20.91 -4.98 -2.20
C PHE A 424 21.32 -3.50 -2.18
N PHE A 425 22.10 -3.08 -1.19
CA PHE A 425 22.58 -1.70 -1.08
C PHE A 425 24.01 -1.51 -1.62
N THR A 426 24.63 -2.58 -2.12
CA THR A 426 26.04 -2.56 -2.57
C THR A 426 26.24 -1.61 -3.74
N ASP A 427 25.27 -1.57 -4.67
CA ASP A 427 25.36 -0.83 -5.93
C ASP A 427 24.66 0.54 -5.88
N LEU A 428 24.17 0.95 -4.69
CA LEU A 428 23.51 2.24 -4.51
C LEU A 428 24.54 3.38 -4.37
N GLU A 429 24.16 4.55 -4.86
CA GLU A 429 24.92 5.79 -4.63
C GLU A 429 25.01 6.12 -3.12
N PRO A 430 26.07 6.81 -2.66
CA PRO A 430 26.33 7.03 -1.23
C PRO A 430 25.14 7.61 -0.44
N GLU A 431 24.43 8.58 -1.00
CA GLU A 431 23.28 9.21 -0.37
C GLU A 431 22.05 8.25 -0.32
N GLU A 432 21.82 7.50 -1.39
CA GLU A 432 20.77 6.48 -1.43
C GLU A 432 21.06 5.36 -0.43
N LYS A 433 22.32 4.93 -0.34
CA LYS A 433 22.77 3.92 0.62
C LYS A 433 22.56 4.39 2.05
N LYS A 434 22.88 5.63 2.38
CA LYS A 434 22.66 6.22 3.71
C LYS A 434 21.16 6.22 4.07
N ARG A 435 20.29 6.56 3.11
CA ARG A 435 18.84 6.50 3.26
C ARG A 435 18.35 5.07 3.50
N ALA A 436 18.78 4.12 2.67
CA ALA A 436 18.43 2.71 2.78
C ALA A 436 18.85 2.10 4.13
N GLU A 437 20.04 2.43 4.66
CA GLU A 437 20.50 1.99 5.98
C GLU A 437 19.64 2.59 7.11
N THR A 438 19.20 3.84 6.98
CA THR A 438 18.31 4.48 7.95
C THR A 438 16.95 3.77 8.01
N LEU A 439 16.36 3.48 6.85
CA LEU A 439 15.09 2.75 6.74
C LEU A 439 15.21 1.32 7.28
N LEU A 440 16.30 0.63 6.95
CA LEU A 440 16.59 -0.71 7.46
C LEU A 440 16.75 -0.73 8.99
N SER A 441 17.42 0.29 9.55
CA SER A 441 17.56 0.44 11.00
C SER A 441 16.20 0.56 11.70
N GLY A 442 15.25 1.32 11.14
CA GLY A 442 13.89 1.41 11.65
C GLY A 442 13.16 0.07 11.64
N MET A 443 13.29 -0.71 10.56
CA MET A 443 12.68 -2.03 10.45
C MET A 443 13.32 -3.05 11.42
N THR A 444 14.64 -3.00 11.57
CA THR A 444 15.37 -3.83 12.54
C THR A 444 14.92 -3.53 13.97
N HIS A 445 14.83 -2.25 14.30
CA HIS A 445 14.33 -1.83 15.60
C HIS A 445 12.91 -2.36 15.88
N TYR A 446 12.00 -2.26 14.90
CA TYR A 446 10.67 -2.83 15.02
C TYR A 446 10.69 -4.34 15.30
N ALA A 447 11.55 -5.09 14.60
CA ALA A 447 11.63 -6.54 14.76
C ALA A 447 12.19 -6.97 16.11
N GLU A 448 13.19 -6.25 16.64
CA GLU A 448 13.90 -6.57 17.88
C GLU A 448 13.27 -6.00 19.14
N SER A 449 12.52 -4.91 19.02
CA SER A 449 11.93 -4.19 20.15
C SER A 449 10.88 -5.03 20.89
N ARG A 450 10.77 -4.77 22.19
CA ARG A 450 9.77 -5.39 23.09
C ARG A 450 8.62 -4.43 23.42
N ILE A 451 8.49 -3.36 22.66
CA ILE A 451 7.38 -2.42 22.77
C ILE A 451 6.22 -2.90 21.90
N CYS A 452 5.00 -2.52 22.27
CA CYS A 452 3.82 -2.80 21.47
C CYS A 452 4.06 -2.53 19.98
N ARG A 453 3.89 -3.57 19.14
CA ARG A 453 4.15 -3.50 17.69
C ARG A 453 3.36 -2.39 17.02
N ARG A 454 2.12 -2.20 17.44
CA ARG A 454 1.23 -1.16 16.93
C ARG A 454 1.73 0.24 17.31
N LYS A 455 2.12 0.45 18.56
CA LYS A 455 2.70 1.73 19.04
C LYS A 455 3.89 2.14 18.19
N GLN A 456 4.79 1.22 17.89
CA GLN A 456 5.97 1.50 17.07
C GLN A 456 5.62 1.94 15.64
N ILE A 457 4.68 1.24 14.98
CA ILE A 457 4.21 1.62 13.63
C ILE A 457 3.62 3.03 13.66
N LEU A 458 2.74 3.31 14.61
CA LEU A 458 2.07 4.60 14.70
C LEU A 458 3.06 5.74 15.00
N GLN A 459 3.98 5.55 15.93
CA GLN A 459 5.04 6.52 16.23
C GLN A 459 5.96 6.78 15.02
N TYR A 460 6.27 5.75 14.24
CA TYR A 460 7.06 5.90 13.02
C TYR A 460 6.41 6.86 12.02
N PHE A 461 5.09 6.81 11.89
CA PHE A 461 4.32 7.72 11.03
C PHE A 461 3.95 9.04 11.71
N GLY A 462 4.43 9.29 12.94
CA GLY A 462 4.21 10.54 13.69
C GLY A 462 2.87 10.58 14.43
N GLU A 463 2.21 9.44 14.61
CA GLU A 463 0.95 9.34 15.36
C GLU A 463 1.22 8.94 16.81
N ALA A 464 0.69 9.73 17.75
CA ALA A 464 0.71 9.38 19.17
C ALA A 464 -0.28 8.23 19.43
N PHE A 465 0.19 7.20 20.12
CA PHE A 465 -0.66 6.06 20.50
C PHE A 465 -0.59 5.86 22.02
N GLU A 466 -1.66 6.19 22.69
CA GLU A 466 -1.90 5.75 24.06
C GLU A 466 -2.50 4.34 23.99
N SER A 467 -1.78 3.36 24.52
CA SER A 467 -2.25 1.99 24.53
C SER A 467 -3.45 1.90 25.48
N GLU A 468 -4.65 1.98 24.97
CA GLU A 468 -5.80 1.40 25.66
C GLU A 468 -5.55 -0.11 25.69
N LYS A 469 -5.26 -0.64 26.88
CA LYS A 469 -5.24 -2.09 27.11
C LYS A 469 -6.65 -2.60 26.78
N LYS A 470 -6.87 -3.07 25.54
CA LYS A 470 -8.10 -3.79 25.25
C LYS A 470 -8.11 -5.00 26.16
N ALA A 471 -9.18 -5.14 26.95
CA ALA A 471 -9.34 -6.23 27.92
C ALA A 471 -9.29 -7.63 27.27
N ASP A 472 -9.40 -7.71 25.94
CA ASP A 472 -9.39 -8.95 25.15
C ASP A 472 -8.00 -9.39 24.62
N GLY A 473 -6.94 -8.59 24.83
CA GLY A 473 -5.55 -8.96 24.49
C GLY A 473 -5.32 -9.17 22.99
N SER A 474 -5.99 -8.44 22.10
CA SER A 474 -5.99 -8.71 20.66
C SER A 474 -5.09 -7.80 19.82
N CYS A 475 -4.13 -7.09 20.42
CA CYS A 475 -3.32 -6.09 19.73
C CYS A 475 -2.10 -6.68 19.01
N CYS A 476 -1.20 -7.34 19.76
CA CYS A 476 0.04 -7.90 19.22
C CYS A 476 0.66 -8.92 20.22
N ASP A 477 1.69 -9.63 19.74
CA ASP A 477 2.46 -10.60 20.53
C ASP A 477 3.00 -10.02 21.84
N ILE A 478 3.49 -8.78 21.84
CA ILE A 478 4.02 -8.11 23.02
C ILE A 478 2.92 -7.77 24.05
N CYS A 479 1.78 -7.26 23.58
CA CYS A 479 0.67 -6.96 24.47
C CYS A 479 0.07 -8.22 25.10
N ASP A 480 0.06 -9.33 24.35
CA ASP A 480 -0.42 -10.63 24.86
C ASP A 480 0.52 -11.26 25.90
N ALA A 481 1.82 -10.96 25.80
CA ALA A 481 2.79 -11.37 26.80
C ALA A 481 2.58 -10.66 28.16
N GLY A 482 1.92 -9.50 28.16
CA GLY A 482 1.51 -8.76 29.35
C GLY A 482 2.67 -8.24 30.19
N GLU A 483 2.40 -7.98 31.50
CA GLU A 483 3.39 -7.46 32.45
C GLU A 483 4.53 -8.43 32.76
N ALA A 484 4.43 -9.69 32.34
CA ALA A 484 5.48 -10.70 32.52
C ALA A 484 6.83 -10.33 31.86
N LEU A 485 6.84 -9.36 30.97
CA LEU A 485 8.05 -8.85 30.30
C LEU A 485 8.65 -7.61 30.99
N MET A 486 8.00 -7.02 32.01
CA MET A 486 8.50 -5.84 32.68
C MET A 486 9.57 -6.21 33.71
N ALA A 487 10.78 -5.69 33.52
CA ALA A 487 11.86 -5.85 34.45
C ALA A 487 12.18 -4.53 35.17
N ASP A 488 12.60 -4.61 36.44
CA ASP A 488 13.15 -3.48 37.18
C ASP A 488 14.56 -3.17 36.64
N VAL A 489 14.68 -2.13 35.84
CA VAL A 489 15.93 -1.67 35.27
C VAL A 489 16.39 -0.34 35.85
N THR A 490 15.92 0.01 37.05
CA THR A 490 16.16 1.32 37.65
C THR A 490 17.66 1.66 37.70
N ILE A 491 18.49 0.75 38.22
CA ILE A 491 19.93 0.98 38.32
C ILE A 491 20.62 1.11 36.95
N PRO A 492 20.44 0.19 36.02
CA PRO A 492 20.98 0.31 34.67
C PRO A 492 20.52 1.57 33.96
N ALA A 493 19.22 1.90 34.02
CA ALA A 493 18.68 3.10 33.40
C ALA A 493 19.31 4.38 33.95
N LEU A 494 19.41 4.48 35.27
CA LEU A 494 20.07 5.64 35.92
C LEU A 494 21.56 5.75 35.57
N LYS A 495 22.29 4.62 35.46
CA LYS A 495 23.68 4.61 34.98
C LYS A 495 23.77 5.16 33.55
N PHE A 496 22.88 4.69 32.63
CA PHE A 496 22.86 5.14 31.26
C PHE A 496 22.53 6.62 31.13
N LEU A 497 21.43 7.06 31.74
CA LEU A 497 21.01 8.47 31.75
C LEU A 497 22.07 9.39 32.33
N SER A 498 22.71 9.00 33.45
CA SER A 498 23.81 9.74 34.04
C SER A 498 25.03 9.86 33.11
N CYS A 499 25.33 8.80 32.37
CA CYS A 499 26.41 8.81 31.39
C CYS A 499 26.09 9.77 30.22
N VAL A 500 24.85 9.79 29.71
CA VAL A 500 24.40 10.77 28.71
C VAL A 500 24.60 12.20 29.18
N ILE A 501 24.24 12.51 30.42
CA ILE A 501 24.47 13.87 31.01
C ILE A 501 25.95 14.19 31.07
N ARG A 502 26.80 13.28 31.62
CA ARG A 502 28.22 13.50 31.80
C ARG A 502 29.01 13.62 30.51
N THR A 503 28.55 12.96 29.44
CA THR A 503 29.05 13.14 28.08
C THR A 503 28.47 14.39 27.38
N LYS A 504 27.87 15.32 28.17
CA LYS A 504 27.30 16.62 27.74
C LYS A 504 26.24 16.50 26.64
N GLN A 505 25.54 15.35 26.57
CA GLN A 505 24.47 15.12 25.56
C GLN A 505 24.95 15.37 24.11
N ARG A 506 26.17 14.94 23.77
CA ARG A 506 26.80 15.15 22.45
C ARG A 506 27.03 13.86 21.65
N PHE A 507 26.65 12.72 22.22
CA PHE A 507 27.01 11.43 21.65
C PHE A 507 25.77 10.53 21.53
N GLY A 508 25.81 9.59 20.55
CA GLY A 508 24.79 8.58 20.35
C GLY A 508 24.95 7.37 21.28
N ALA A 509 23.98 6.47 21.26
CA ALA A 509 23.89 5.30 22.15
C ALA A 509 25.14 4.43 22.16
N SER A 510 25.73 4.17 20.99
CA SER A 510 26.94 3.33 20.88
C SER A 510 28.11 3.90 21.67
N TYR A 511 28.37 5.20 21.54
CA TYR A 511 29.46 5.87 22.23
C TYR A 511 29.24 5.87 23.77
N VAL A 512 28.02 6.19 24.21
CA VAL A 512 27.64 6.17 25.63
C VAL A 512 27.81 4.77 26.22
N THR A 513 27.43 3.75 25.48
CA THR A 513 27.62 2.33 25.85
C THR A 513 29.11 1.99 25.97
N ASP A 514 29.93 2.42 25.03
CA ASP A 514 31.39 2.18 25.07
C ASP A 514 32.07 2.85 26.26
N VAL A 515 31.61 4.04 26.70
CA VAL A 515 32.04 4.70 27.95
C VAL A 515 31.64 3.88 29.16
N LEU A 516 30.37 3.42 29.25
CA LEU A 516 29.87 2.60 30.34
C LEU A 516 30.63 1.27 30.48
N LEU A 517 31.03 0.66 29.37
CA LEU A 517 31.81 -0.58 29.36
C LEU A 517 33.29 -0.34 29.66
N GLY A 518 33.76 0.91 29.71
CA GLY A 518 35.16 1.23 29.94
C GLY A 518 36.05 0.89 28.73
N SER A 519 35.57 1.19 27.54
CA SER A 519 36.30 0.97 26.27
C SER A 519 37.53 1.92 26.19
N LYS A 520 38.66 1.39 25.74
CA LYS A 520 39.90 2.14 25.49
C LYS A 520 39.98 2.73 24.06
N ALA A 521 38.83 2.89 23.39
CA ALA A 521 38.80 3.49 22.07
C ALA A 521 39.41 4.90 22.09
N GLN A 522 40.26 5.22 21.09
CA GLN A 522 40.98 6.49 21.00
C GLN A 522 40.06 7.71 21.18
N ARG A 523 38.87 7.68 20.56
CA ARG A 523 37.88 8.75 20.67
C ARG A 523 37.39 9.03 22.11
N ILE A 524 37.40 8.02 22.99
CA ILE A 524 37.01 8.17 24.40
C ILE A 524 38.13 8.84 25.16
N LEU A 525 39.39 8.46 24.88
CA LEU A 525 40.58 9.04 25.49
C LEU A 525 40.77 10.50 25.03
N ASP A 526 40.58 10.80 23.77
CA ASP A 526 40.68 12.16 23.22
C ASP A 526 39.66 13.13 23.83
N ASN A 527 38.46 12.63 24.19
CA ASN A 527 37.44 13.41 24.86
C ASN A 527 37.58 13.40 26.43
N GLU A 528 38.62 12.74 26.96
CA GLU A 528 38.85 12.55 28.38
C GLU A 528 37.68 11.89 29.14
N HIS A 529 36.86 11.10 28.44
CA HIS A 529 35.71 10.43 29.02
C HIS A 529 36.07 9.16 29.81
N ASP A 530 37.30 8.70 29.74
CA ASP A 530 37.90 7.70 30.62
C ASP A 530 38.04 8.18 32.07
N LYS A 531 38.04 9.52 32.30
CA LYS A 531 38.08 10.16 33.63
C LYS A 531 36.71 10.38 34.25
N LEU A 532 35.61 10.08 33.53
CA LEU A 532 34.26 10.26 34.04
C LEU A 532 33.93 9.21 35.12
N SER A 533 33.19 9.60 36.15
CA SER A 533 32.72 8.66 37.18
C SER A 533 31.76 7.60 36.64
N THR A 534 31.29 7.75 35.39
CA THR A 534 30.45 6.78 34.67
C THR A 534 31.27 5.86 33.77
N TYR A 535 32.60 6.03 33.68
CA TYR A 535 33.44 5.16 32.89
C TYR A 535 33.59 3.78 33.54
N GLY A 536 33.25 2.75 32.81
CA GLY A 536 33.39 1.35 33.21
C GLY A 536 32.39 0.89 34.29
N ILE A 537 31.42 1.70 34.74
CA ILE A 537 30.41 1.29 35.73
C ILE A 537 29.34 0.34 35.15
N GLY A 538 29.35 0.15 33.85
CA GLY A 538 28.42 -0.72 33.12
C GLY A 538 28.99 -2.10 32.82
N ARG A 539 30.22 -2.41 33.27
CA ARG A 539 30.79 -3.77 33.13
C ARG A 539 29.89 -4.79 33.81
N GLY A 540 29.71 -5.96 33.24
CA GLY A 540 28.79 -6.98 33.72
C GLY A 540 27.44 -7.03 33.00
N ILE A 541 27.13 -6.04 32.15
CA ILE A 541 25.99 -6.08 31.25
C ILE A 541 26.53 -6.06 29.82
N SER A 542 25.99 -6.92 28.95
CA SER A 542 26.46 -7.03 27.58
C SER A 542 26.27 -5.74 26.78
N ARG A 543 27.13 -5.50 25.77
CA ARG A 543 27.01 -4.34 24.90
C ARG A 543 25.65 -4.28 24.18
N SER A 544 25.13 -5.43 23.78
CA SER A 544 23.81 -5.57 23.17
C SER A 544 22.71 -5.12 24.11
N SER A 545 22.73 -5.56 25.36
CA SER A 545 21.74 -5.18 26.36
C SER A 545 21.78 -3.68 26.69
N TRP A 546 22.97 -3.05 26.71
CA TRP A 546 23.06 -1.59 26.85
C TRP A 546 22.46 -0.81 25.69
N LEU A 547 22.67 -1.27 24.45
CA LEU A 547 22.09 -0.65 23.27
C LEU A 547 20.57 -0.86 23.21
N GLU A 548 20.09 -2.01 23.63
CA GLU A 548 18.67 -2.30 23.77
C GLU A 548 18.03 -1.40 24.83
N LEU A 549 18.65 -1.25 26.01
CA LEU A 549 18.20 -0.32 27.05
C LEU A 549 18.12 1.12 26.52
N ALA A 550 19.15 1.57 25.80
CA ALA A 550 19.14 2.90 25.20
C ALA A 550 17.96 3.10 24.27
N SER A 551 17.64 2.09 23.47
CA SER A 551 16.51 2.12 22.56
C SER A 551 15.19 2.22 23.29
N VAL A 552 14.98 1.35 24.28
CA VAL A 552 13.76 1.35 25.10
C VAL A 552 13.61 2.66 25.88
N LEU A 553 14.71 3.27 26.36
CA LEU A 553 14.66 4.59 27.02
C LEU A 553 14.25 5.72 26.06
N VAL A 554 14.59 5.63 24.76
CA VAL A 554 14.10 6.56 23.76
C VAL A 554 12.61 6.34 23.50
N ASP A 555 12.21 5.10 23.32
CA ASP A 555 10.82 4.73 23.02
C ASP A 555 9.85 5.04 24.16
N GLU A 556 10.31 4.91 25.37
CA GLU A 556 9.54 5.26 26.58
C GLU A 556 9.64 6.76 26.94
N GLY A 557 10.31 7.55 26.11
CA GLY A 557 10.37 9.00 26.23
C GLY A 557 11.27 9.50 27.38
N TYR A 558 12.23 8.71 27.85
CA TYR A 558 13.29 9.18 28.74
C TYR A 558 14.41 9.90 27.99
N LEU A 559 14.64 9.51 26.71
CA LEU A 559 15.64 10.11 25.83
C LEU A 559 14.99 10.53 24.51
N ILE A 560 15.62 11.50 23.82
CA ILE A 560 15.28 11.90 22.44
C ILE A 560 16.54 11.78 21.60
N LYS A 561 16.42 11.25 20.39
CA LYS A 561 17.48 11.30 19.37
C LYS A 561 17.38 12.62 18.61
N SER A 562 18.50 13.34 18.45
CA SER A 562 18.57 14.63 17.80
C SER A 562 19.72 14.69 16.79
N GLY A 563 19.49 15.41 15.69
CA GLY A 563 20.49 15.64 14.65
C GLY A 563 20.86 14.41 13.82
N GLU A 564 21.71 14.64 12.83
CA GLU A 564 22.17 13.63 11.85
C GLU A 564 22.92 12.44 12.50
N TYR A 565 23.58 12.68 13.63
CA TYR A 565 24.36 11.68 14.36
C TYR A 565 23.59 10.96 15.47
N ASN A 566 22.26 11.09 15.52
CA ASN A 566 21.41 10.46 16.54
C ASN A 566 21.91 10.69 17.97
N VAL A 567 22.28 11.92 18.28
CA VAL A 567 22.77 12.33 19.61
C VAL A 567 21.64 12.17 20.62
N LEU A 568 21.94 11.64 21.81
CA LEU A 568 20.95 11.42 22.86
C LEU A 568 20.80 12.66 23.75
N LEU A 569 19.57 13.16 23.88
CA LEU A 569 19.18 14.25 24.74
C LEU A 569 18.28 13.74 25.87
N ILE A 570 18.46 14.27 27.09
CA ILE A 570 17.64 13.97 28.26
C ILE A 570 16.29 14.71 28.16
N THR A 571 15.20 14.02 28.43
CA THR A 571 13.87 14.62 28.55
C THR A 571 13.58 15.07 29.99
N LYS A 572 12.50 15.85 30.18
CA LYS A 572 12.00 16.20 31.52
C LYS A 572 11.68 14.95 32.32
N LYS A 573 11.06 13.93 31.72
CA LYS A 573 10.74 12.63 32.33
C LYS A 573 12.00 11.94 32.90
N ALA A 574 13.09 11.95 32.15
CA ALA A 574 14.36 11.37 32.58
C ALA A 574 14.99 12.17 33.72
N HIS A 575 14.97 13.52 33.63
CA HIS A 575 15.46 14.39 34.69
C HIS A 575 14.71 14.15 36.01
N ASP A 576 13.37 14.12 35.94
CA ASP A 576 12.52 13.88 37.10
C ASP A 576 12.78 12.48 37.71
N ALA A 577 12.97 11.46 36.89
CA ALA A 577 13.31 10.11 37.32
C ALA A 577 14.68 10.02 38.02
N ILE A 578 15.69 10.77 37.54
CA ILE A 578 17.02 10.84 38.16
C ILE A 578 16.93 11.51 39.52
N VAL A 579 16.21 12.64 39.62
CA VAL A 579 16.09 13.45 40.84
C VAL A 579 15.30 12.69 41.92
N SER A 580 14.16 12.12 41.55
CA SER A 580 13.27 11.40 42.47
C SER A 580 13.74 9.99 42.77
N LYS A 581 14.75 9.47 42.07
CA LYS A 581 15.16 8.04 42.09
C LYS A 581 13.95 7.11 41.90
N ALA A 582 13.03 7.51 41.00
CA ALA A 582 11.84 6.75 40.72
C ALA A 582 12.18 5.35 40.19
N LYS A 583 11.38 4.37 40.57
CA LYS A 583 11.48 3.02 40.03
C LYS A 583 11.20 3.05 38.52
N ILE A 584 12.14 2.52 37.71
CA ILE A 584 12.04 2.41 36.28
C ILE A 584 11.85 0.94 35.92
N SER A 585 10.62 0.58 35.54
CA SER A 585 10.29 -0.75 35.01
C SER A 585 10.09 -0.65 33.52
N LEU A 586 10.84 -1.44 32.73
CA LEU A 586 10.82 -1.41 31.27
C LEU A 586 10.65 -2.84 30.72
N PRO A 587 10.08 -3.00 29.51
CA PRO A 587 9.90 -4.31 28.87
C PRO A 587 11.23 -4.85 28.31
N LEU A 588 12.16 -5.16 29.19
CA LEU A 588 13.55 -5.46 28.86
C LEU A 588 14.16 -6.40 29.88
N PHE A 589 14.94 -7.39 29.42
CA PHE A 589 15.82 -8.19 30.27
C PHE A 589 17.27 -7.89 29.90
N LEU A 590 18.07 -7.53 30.91
CA LEU A 590 19.49 -7.30 30.73
C LEU A 590 20.25 -8.61 30.96
N GLU A 591 20.94 -9.08 29.95
CA GLU A 591 21.84 -10.22 30.07
C GLU A 591 23.11 -9.80 30.75
N GLU A 592 23.45 -10.45 31.88
CA GLU A 592 24.75 -10.30 32.55
C GLU A 592 25.81 -11.11 31.80
N GLU A 593 26.99 -10.52 31.60
CA GLU A 593 28.15 -11.24 31.09
C GLU A 593 28.62 -12.25 32.16
N SER A 594 28.33 -13.53 31.95
CA SER A 594 28.93 -14.60 32.75
C SER A 594 30.43 -14.72 32.44
N GLU A 595 31.29 -14.68 33.44
CA GLU A 595 32.76 -14.80 33.32
C GLU A 595 33.25 -16.21 32.84
N GLU A 596 32.37 -17.15 32.57
CA GLU A 596 32.72 -18.46 32.04
C GLU A 596 32.88 -18.46 30.52
N LYS A 597 34.05 -18.05 30.06
CA LYS A 597 34.59 -18.42 28.75
C LYS A 597 35.01 -19.89 28.79
N GLY A 598 34.19 -20.76 28.27
CA GLY A 598 34.74 -22.11 28.05
C GLY A 598 33.82 -23.30 27.89
N LYS A 599 32.53 -23.14 27.58
CA LYS A 599 31.76 -24.25 26.98
C LYS A 599 30.73 -23.67 26.04
N LEU A 600 30.93 -23.91 24.74
CA LEU A 600 29.86 -23.79 23.75
C LEU A 600 28.77 -24.82 24.11
N LEU A 601 27.89 -24.43 24.99
CA LEU A 601 26.60 -25.06 25.18
C LEU A 601 25.56 -24.04 24.75
N ASP A 602 24.75 -24.46 23.84
CA ASP A 602 23.62 -23.88 23.16
C ASP A 602 22.52 -23.35 24.12
N THR A 603 22.91 -22.66 25.20
CA THR A 603 22.01 -22.15 26.24
C THR A 603 21.55 -20.71 25.98
N SER A 604 22.16 -19.99 25.02
CA SER A 604 21.67 -18.66 24.59
C SER A 604 20.29 -18.73 23.91
N LEU A 605 19.81 -19.92 23.57
CA LEU A 605 18.53 -20.15 22.92
C LEU A 605 17.36 -20.40 23.90
N GLU A 606 17.62 -20.69 25.16
CA GLU A 606 16.56 -20.98 26.16
C GLU A 606 16.07 -19.76 26.93
N LEU A 607 16.82 -18.67 26.96
CA LEU A 607 16.50 -17.45 27.73
C LEU A 607 15.76 -16.38 26.91
N ASN A 608 15.27 -16.68 25.72
CA ASN A 608 14.37 -15.79 25.04
C ASN A 608 12.98 -15.86 25.71
N PRO A 609 12.53 -14.80 26.42
CA PRO A 609 11.26 -14.81 27.16
C PRO A 609 10.03 -15.13 26.30
N LEU A 610 10.15 -15.02 24.98
CA LEU A 610 9.13 -15.47 24.04
C LEU A 610 8.91 -17.00 24.04
N ASN A 611 9.88 -17.80 24.57
CA ASN A 611 9.74 -19.25 24.70
C ASN A 611 8.95 -19.70 25.94
N HIS A 612 8.82 -18.84 26.96
CA HIS A 612 8.06 -19.12 28.18
C HIS A 612 6.58 -18.74 28.09
N LEU A 613 6.14 -18.23 26.92
CA LEU A 613 4.72 -18.08 26.67
C LEU A 613 4.09 -19.48 26.73
N LYS A 614 3.44 -19.81 27.86
CA LYS A 614 2.60 -21.00 27.98
C LYS A 614 1.78 -21.10 26.71
N LYS A 615 1.76 -22.28 26.03
CA LYS A 615 0.88 -22.60 24.93
C LYS A 615 -0.55 -22.14 25.26
N ARG A 616 -0.83 -20.87 24.98
CA ARG A 616 -2.19 -20.37 25.06
C ARG A 616 -2.90 -21.06 23.90
N LYS A 617 -4.03 -21.69 24.17
CA LYS A 617 -4.88 -22.22 23.10
C LYS A 617 -5.02 -21.14 22.05
N GLU A 618 -4.51 -21.38 20.85
CA GLU A 618 -4.66 -20.46 19.72
C GLU A 618 -6.17 -20.16 19.60
N LYS A 619 -6.54 -18.91 19.93
CA LYS A 619 -7.90 -18.46 19.67
C LYS A 619 -8.05 -18.54 18.16
N LYS A 620 -8.93 -19.40 17.67
CA LYS A 620 -9.34 -19.39 16.28
C LYS A 620 -9.81 -17.97 15.96
N VAL A 621 -9.13 -17.30 15.04
CA VAL A 621 -9.59 -16.03 14.51
C VAL A 621 -10.86 -16.33 13.72
N SER A 622 -12.01 -16.06 14.34
CA SER A 622 -13.30 -16.19 13.66
C SER A 622 -13.49 -14.98 12.75
N ALA A 623 -13.45 -15.21 11.45
CA ALA A 623 -13.73 -14.16 10.45
C ALA A 623 -15.24 -13.89 10.28
N THR A 624 -16.10 -14.54 11.07
CA THR A 624 -17.57 -14.41 10.96
C THR A 624 -18.08 -13.27 11.82
N MET A 625 -19.04 -12.51 11.31
CA MET A 625 -19.69 -11.37 11.99
C MET A 625 -20.95 -11.77 12.78
N PHE A 626 -21.27 -13.05 12.87
CA PHE A 626 -22.42 -13.58 13.58
C PHE A 626 -22.01 -14.72 14.53
N ASP A 627 -22.88 -15.05 15.45
CA ASP A 627 -22.64 -16.13 16.40
C ASP A 627 -22.46 -17.47 15.68
N GLN A 628 -21.33 -18.14 15.91
CA GLN A 628 -21.03 -19.45 15.32
C GLN A 628 -22.01 -20.56 15.75
N SER A 629 -22.86 -20.32 16.73
CA SER A 629 -23.97 -21.22 17.11
C SER A 629 -25.17 -21.13 16.16
N ASP A 630 -25.30 -20.05 15.34
CA ASP A 630 -26.36 -19.93 14.33
C ASP A 630 -26.07 -20.80 13.12
N THR A 631 -26.45 -22.07 13.22
CA THR A 631 -26.23 -23.07 12.15
C THR A 631 -26.89 -22.69 10.83
N ARG A 632 -28.00 -21.92 10.89
CA ARG A 632 -28.70 -21.42 9.70
C ARG A 632 -27.89 -20.33 9.02
N ALA A 633 -27.35 -19.36 9.76
CA ALA A 633 -26.49 -18.32 9.19
C ALA A 633 -25.23 -18.93 8.55
N LEU A 634 -24.67 -19.99 9.16
CA LEU A 634 -23.53 -20.70 8.58
C LEU A 634 -23.88 -21.33 7.22
N ARG A 635 -25.01 -22.03 7.12
CA ARG A 635 -25.47 -22.64 5.84
C ARG A 635 -25.70 -21.57 4.77
N ILE A 636 -26.42 -20.51 5.11
CA ILE A 636 -26.65 -19.39 4.19
C ILE A 636 -25.31 -18.81 3.69
N ALA A 637 -24.33 -18.65 4.58
CA ALA A 637 -23.01 -18.13 4.21
C ALA A 637 -22.26 -19.08 3.27
N GLU A 638 -22.33 -20.39 3.48
CA GLU A 638 -21.71 -21.40 2.61
C GLU A 638 -22.36 -21.42 1.22
N ASP A 639 -23.69 -21.46 1.16
CA ASP A 639 -24.45 -21.46 -0.09
C ASP A 639 -24.24 -20.17 -0.89
N LEU A 640 -24.22 -19.01 -0.23
CA LEU A 640 -23.91 -17.72 -0.84
C LEU A 640 -22.48 -17.70 -1.38
N LYS A 641 -21.50 -18.29 -0.66
CA LYS A 641 -20.10 -18.38 -1.10
C LYS A 641 -19.97 -19.23 -2.36
N GLU A 642 -20.66 -20.36 -2.41
CA GLU A 642 -20.66 -21.23 -3.58
C GLU A 642 -21.37 -20.57 -4.78
N TRP A 643 -22.54 -20.00 -4.57
CA TRP A 643 -23.30 -19.27 -5.58
C TRP A 643 -22.48 -18.09 -6.14
N ARG A 644 -21.92 -17.27 -5.26
CA ARG A 644 -21.06 -16.13 -5.65
C ARG A 644 -19.90 -16.58 -6.53
N ARG A 645 -19.27 -17.73 -6.22
CA ARG A 645 -18.19 -18.26 -7.03
C ARG A 645 -18.66 -18.65 -8.44
N LYS A 646 -19.81 -19.31 -8.54
CA LYS A 646 -20.41 -19.70 -9.84
C LYS A 646 -20.71 -18.47 -10.71
N VAL A 647 -21.39 -17.47 -10.16
CA VAL A 647 -21.70 -16.23 -10.86
C VAL A 647 -20.42 -15.47 -11.28
N ALA A 648 -19.43 -15.43 -10.41
CA ALA A 648 -18.16 -14.78 -10.72
C ALA A 648 -17.39 -15.48 -11.86
N GLU A 649 -17.49 -16.82 -11.96
CA GLU A 649 -16.95 -17.59 -13.09
C GLU A 649 -17.70 -17.28 -14.39
N GLU A 650 -19.03 -17.23 -14.37
CA GLU A 650 -19.89 -16.89 -15.51
C GLU A 650 -19.61 -15.47 -16.02
N GLU A 651 -19.48 -14.51 -15.10
CA GLU A 651 -19.20 -13.11 -15.45
C GLU A 651 -17.70 -12.82 -15.71
N ASN A 652 -16.85 -13.82 -15.56
CA ASN A 652 -15.39 -13.72 -15.74
C ASN A 652 -14.73 -12.66 -14.83
N VAL A 653 -15.23 -12.49 -13.59
CA VAL A 653 -14.73 -11.54 -12.59
C VAL A 653 -14.31 -12.26 -11.29
N PRO A 654 -13.47 -11.66 -10.44
CA PRO A 654 -13.21 -12.16 -9.09
C PRO A 654 -14.47 -12.18 -8.21
N PRO A 655 -14.66 -13.16 -7.30
CA PRO A 655 -15.86 -13.29 -6.46
C PRO A 655 -16.18 -12.04 -5.62
N TYR A 656 -15.18 -11.33 -5.14
CA TYR A 656 -15.37 -10.10 -4.34
C TYR A 656 -15.95 -8.92 -5.15
N ILE A 657 -15.90 -8.96 -6.48
CA ILE A 657 -16.55 -7.94 -7.34
C ILE A 657 -18.07 -8.09 -7.28
N ILE A 658 -18.60 -9.31 -7.22
CA ILE A 658 -20.01 -9.54 -7.01
C ILE A 658 -20.43 -8.92 -5.67
N PHE A 659 -19.84 -9.38 -4.57
CA PHE A 659 -19.82 -8.73 -3.25
C PHE A 659 -18.75 -9.33 -2.33
N GLY A 660 -18.26 -8.54 -1.35
CA GLY A 660 -17.22 -8.95 -0.41
C GLY A 660 -17.70 -9.90 0.68
N ASP A 661 -16.76 -10.48 1.44
CA ASP A 661 -17.09 -11.39 2.56
C ASP A 661 -17.89 -10.69 3.65
N LYS A 662 -17.61 -9.41 3.94
CA LYS A 662 -18.39 -8.62 4.89
C LYS A 662 -19.86 -8.53 4.49
N THR A 663 -20.14 -8.29 3.20
CA THR A 663 -21.50 -8.28 2.64
C THR A 663 -22.13 -9.66 2.74
N LEU A 664 -21.40 -10.73 2.42
CA LEU A 664 -21.85 -12.11 2.52
C LEU A 664 -22.30 -12.44 3.96
N PHE A 665 -21.47 -12.10 4.93
CA PHE A 665 -21.79 -12.35 6.34
C PHE A 665 -22.94 -11.47 6.85
N ASP A 666 -23.08 -10.23 6.36
CA ASP A 666 -24.19 -9.35 6.71
C ASP A 666 -25.52 -9.88 6.15
N ILE A 667 -25.52 -10.45 4.91
CA ILE A 667 -26.69 -11.17 4.36
C ILE A 667 -27.07 -12.35 5.25
N ALA A 668 -26.09 -13.18 5.62
CA ALA A 668 -26.32 -14.36 6.45
C ALA A 668 -26.85 -14.01 7.85
N ALA A 669 -26.39 -12.90 8.43
CA ALA A 669 -26.85 -12.40 9.71
C ALA A 669 -28.29 -11.81 9.64
N LYS A 670 -28.54 -10.93 8.65
CA LYS A 670 -29.83 -10.21 8.51
C LYS A 670 -30.92 -11.05 7.86
N LYS A 671 -30.58 -12.06 7.08
CA LYS A 671 -31.50 -12.99 6.41
C LYS A 671 -32.60 -12.27 5.61
N PRO A 672 -32.25 -11.34 4.67
CA PRO A 672 -33.22 -10.53 3.94
C PRO A 672 -34.14 -11.38 3.06
N ARG A 673 -35.46 -11.13 3.13
CA ARG A 673 -36.48 -11.88 2.37
C ARG A 673 -37.13 -11.08 1.24
N THR A 674 -36.85 -9.79 1.15
CA THR A 674 -37.40 -8.89 0.14
C THR A 674 -36.30 -8.03 -0.48
N HIS A 675 -36.54 -7.50 -1.69
CA HIS A 675 -35.61 -6.59 -2.34
C HIS A 675 -35.39 -5.33 -1.49
N ASN A 676 -36.39 -4.82 -0.80
CA ASN A 676 -36.24 -3.67 0.09
C ASN A 676 -35.30 -3.98 1.27
N ALA A 677 -35.39 -5.17 1.87
CA ALA A 677 -34.50 -5.59 2.95
C ALA A 677 -33.02 -5.77 2.49
N LEU A 678 -32.78 -5.96 1.18
CA LEU A 678 -31.41 -6.03 0.64
C LEU A 678 -30.72 -4.66 0.61
N PHE A 679 -31.46 -3.55 0.57
CA PHE A 679 -30.86 -2.22 0.65
C PHE A 679 -30.31 -1.89 2.04
N ASP A 680 -30.70 -2.62 3.06
CA ASP A 680 -30.14 -2.50 4.41
C ASP A 680 -28.88 -3.35 4.60
N VAL A 681 -28.49 -4.14 3.59
CA VAL A 681 -27.28 -4.98 3.63
C VAL A 681 -26.07 -4.16 3.21
N PHE A 682 -25.04 -4.22 4.03
CA PHE A 682 -23.77 -3.53 3.76
C PHE A 682 -23.19 -3.88 2.37
N GLY A 683 -22.94 -2.86 1.55
CA GLY A 683 -22.24 -3.01 0.26
C GLY A 683 -23.09 -3.54 -0.90
N LEU A 684 -24.43 -3.56 -0.78
CA LEU A 684 -25.37 -3.82 -1.87
C LEU A 684 -26.03 -2.51 -2.34
N GLY A 685 -25.45 -1.89 -3.37
CA GLY A 685 -26.07 -0.75 -4.05
C GLY A 685 -27.16 -1.17 -5.05
N LYS A 686 -27.93 -0.21 -5.57
CA LYS A 686 -29.08 -0.40 -6.45
C LYS A 686 -28.81 -1.41 -7.59
N ALA A 687 -27.74 -1.20 -8.36
CA ALA A 687 -27.37 -2.07 -9.48
C ALA A 687 -27.15 -3.54 -9.07
N LYS A 688 -26.54 -3.78 -7.91
CA LYS A 688 -26.31 -5.13 -7.38
C LYS A 688 -27.57 -5.78 -6.88
N VAL A 689 -28.47 -5.02 -6.25
CA VAL A 689 -29.79 -5.51 -5.80
C VAL A 689 -30.66 -5.87 -7.00
N GLU A 690 -30.69 -5.05 -8.03
CA GLU A 690 -31.42 -5.34 -9.28
C GLU A 690 -30.87 -6.58 -9.97
N ARG A 691 -29.55 -6.74 -10.04
CA ARG A 691 -28.90 -7.85 -10.75
C ARG A 691 -28.93 -9.18 -9.98
N TYR A 692 -28.67 -9.17 -8.68
CA TYR A 692 -28.44 -10.37 -7.88
C TYR A 692 -29.49 -10.61 -6.79
N GLY A 693 -30.36 -9.64 -6.50
CA GLY A 693 -31.26 -9.66 -5.35
C GLY A 693 -32.20 -10.86 -5.33
N SER A 694 -32.81 -11.20 -6.46
CA SER A 694 -33.72 -12.35 -6.55
C SER A 694 -33.05 -13.70 -6.29
N ALA A 695 -31.77 -13.84 -6.67
CA ALA A 695 -30.98 -15.05 -6.40
C ALA A 695 -30.59 -15.15 -4.93
N ILE A 696 -30.15 -14.03 -4.33
CA ILE A 696 -29.80 -13.95 -2.92
C ILE A 696 -31.01 -14.30 -2.03
N ILE A 697 -32.18 -13.73 -2.32
CA ILE A 697 -33.42 -14.01 -1.56
C ILE A 697 -33.78 -15.50 -1.65
N ARG A 698 -33.66 -16.13 -2.84
CA ARG A 698 -33.94 -17.56 -2.98
C ARG A 698 -33.05 -18.43 -2.12
N ILE A 699 -31.73 -18.09 -2.02
CA ILE A 699 -30.78 -18.81 -1.17
C ILE A 699 -31.14 -18.63 0.29
N VAL A 700 -31.48 -17.41 0.73
CA VAL A 700 -31.85 -17.12 2.12
C VAL A 700 -33.15 -17.82 2.52
N VAL A 701 -34.16 -17.83 1.64
CA VAL A 701 -35.46 -18.49 1.89
C VAL A 701 -35.32 -20.01 1.78
N GLY A 702 -34.48 -20.53 0.87
CA GLY A 702 -34.28 -21.99 0.71
C GLY A 702 -33.57 -22.65 1.91
N ASN A 703 -33.03 -21.88 2.83
CA ASN A 703 -32.45 -22.32 4.10
C ASN A 703 -33.39 -22.11 5.32
N ASP A 704 -34.67 -21.86 5.08
CA ASP A 704 -35.69 -21.76 6.16
C ASP A 704 -36.08 -23.16 6.73
#